data_9be6b491069334b7a9712c6cf6f88382
#
_entry.id   9be6b491069334b7a9712c6cf6f88382
#
_cell.length_a   1.000
_cell.length_b   1.000
_cell.length_c   1.000
_cell.angle_alpha   90.00
_cell.angle_beta   90.00
_cell.angle_gamma   90.00
#
_symmetry.space_group_name_H-M   'P 1'
#
loop_
_entity.id
_entity.type
_entity.pdbx_description
1 polymer ?
#
loop_
_entity_poly.entity_id
_entity_poly.type
_entity_poly.pdbx_seq_one_letter_code
_entity_poly.pdbx_strand_id
1 'polypeptide(L)'
;MKIEGKILILGTAPDAVRRQLAGETLLLDQVGALRTDVSTDEITPLPTLLNFDETLARYAHTGLAIGNDCPVGENALVKAGVSVIVAGHRYGKGSSREHSPFAEQAAGIQLVVAESFERIYRQNCDNLGLFTSTDLGLVERIRAGEEISVDELVADRDRLAAMILRAGGLLAFGKEKLNSATPLKVLDVGPQTLAEKIVSRYALDIDGLESDLSPGTGGFVRADFRFIIEHYCPMAAHILHKTFGRPLELHEPENIILFEDHLSYAHRSPTHVRLGLMNQVISLSDAHREFGREYGLKNHGWLEGEEGSEAISHALMIERYALPGRIVAGTDSHTPHSGALGCFAFGVGTTDMASAFMTGAIRLTMAESVLVRLEGALPLGVTAKDIALSLLALPMIREGRCLGCIFEFAGPVIEAMSIDERATLTNMVAEMGGLTGICAPDAETVRFLHERRGIDFEIEDWMHSDPDADYLHEIMFDCATLGPMLARPGDPGNGVALADLNEQIAVDIAYGGSCTAGKNEDFDRYHEVAKWALDHGLRIADDVQLYLQCGTIAVRDYCIERGYMETFRAIGAEMLGPSCGACAQCGPGVSERAEQVTISAINRNFAGRGGPGQVWLASPPTVVASAIAGEIVSFDDLKMKATTT
;
A
#
# COMPACT_ATOMS: atom_id res chain seq x y z
N MET A 1 23.33 -9.35 26.26
CA MET A 1 22.10 -8.63 26.66
C MET A 1 21.36 -9.51 27.64
N LYS A 2 21.00 -8.98 28.83
CA LYS A 2 20.18 -9.68 29.80
C LYS A 2 18.73 -9.26 29.58
N ILE A 3 17.86 -10.19 29.24
CA ILE A 3 16.43 -9.93 29.06
C ILE A 3 15.73 -10.15 30.41
N GLU A 4 15.24 -9.05 30.99
CA GLU A 4 14.53 -9.09 32.27
C GLU A 4 13.03 -8.88 32.05
N GLY A 5 12.19 -9.62 32.78
CA GLY A 5 10.74 -9.55 32.67
C GLY A 5 10.10 -10.91 32.43
N LYS A 6 8.82 -10.91 32.08
CA LYS A 6 8.04 -12.14 31.89
C LYS A 6 8.03 -12.60 30.44
N ILE A 7 7.96 -13.91 30.26
CA ILE A 7 7.76 -14.56 28.97
C ILE A 7 6.27 -14.86 28.84
N LEU A 8 5.63 -14.39 27.78
CA LEU A 8 4.26 -14.75 27.40
C LEU A 8 4.29 -15.73 26.24
N ILE A 9 3.81 -16.93 26.45
CA ILE A 9 3.69 -17.96 25.43
C ILE A 9 2.26 -17.93 24.90
N LEU A 10 2.11 -17.63 23.62
CA LEU A 10 0.83 -17.63 22.92
C LEU A 10 0.50 -19.05 22.48
N GLY A 11 -0.29 -19.73 23.29
CA GLY A 11 -0.82 -21.08 22.99
C GLY A 11 -2.24 -21.02 22.43
N THR A 12 -2.75 -22.16 22.00
CA THR A 12 -4.13 -22.32 21.49
C THR A 12 -5.19 -22.38 22.59
N ALA A 13 -4.81 -22.32 23.87
CA ALA A 13 -5.71 -22.31 25.01
C ALA A 13 -5.84 -20.86 25.59
N PRO A 14 -7.01 -20.20 25.48
CA PRO A 14 -7.16 -18.81 25.96
C PRO A 14 -6.88 -18.66 27.46
N ASP A 15 -7.25 -19.64 28.28
CA ASP A 15 -7.01 -19.61 29.72
C ASP A 15 -5.51 -19.67 30.07
N ALA A 16 -4.68 -20.33 29.27
CA ALA A 16 -3.24 -20.34 29.47
C ALA A 16 -2.64 -18.94 29.28
N VAL A 17 -3.13 -18.17 28.30
CA VAL A 17 -2.73 -16.76 28.11
C VAL A 17 -3.15 -15.90 29.32
N ARG A 18 -4.40 -16.03 29.79
CA ARG A 18 -4.89 -15.27 30.96
C ARG A 18 -4.11 -15.58 32.23
N ARG A 19 -3.81 -16.84 32.50
CA ARG A 19 -3.03 -17.28 33.67
C ARG A 19 -1.63 -16.66 33.67
N GLN A 20 -0.96 -16.64 32.49
CA GLN A 20 0.36 -16.02 32.36
C GLN A 20 0.29 -14.50 32.61
N LEU A 21 -0.70 -13.82 32.03
CA LEU A 21 -0.91 -12.38 32.27
C LEU A 21 -1.25 -12.08 33.73
N ALA A 22 -1.90 -13.00 34.44
CA ALA A 22 -2.16 -12.91 35.89
C ALA A 22 -0.93 -13.21 36.74
N GLY A 23 0.19 -13.62 36.15
CA GLY A 23 1.48 -13.81 36.84
C GLY A 23 1.94 -15.24 36.99
N GLU A 24 1.22 -16.21 36.46
CA GLU A 24 1.66 -17.61 36.47
C GLU A 24 2.74 -17.83 35.40
N THR A 25 3.75 -18.63 35.74
CA THR A 25 4.78 -19.05 34.78
C THR A 25 4.39 -20.41 34.23
N LEU A 26 4.16 -20.49 32.91
CA LEU A 26 3.87 -21.74 32.21
C LEU A 26 5.05 -22.15 31.31
N LEU A 27 5.27 -23.46 31.17
CA LEU A 27 6.24 -24.03 30.24
C LEU A 27 5.63 -24.23 28.86
N LEU A 28 6.45 -24.44 27.83
CA LEU A 28 5.99 -24.65 26.45
C LEU A 28 5.01 -25.82 26.32
N ASP A 29 5.22 -26.91 27.07
CA ASP A 29 4.35 -28.10 27.07
C ASP A 29 3.03 -27.88 27.82
N GLN A 30 2.88 -26.80 28.58
CA GLN A 30 1.70 -26.50 29.42
C GLN A 30 0.71 -25.54 28.74
N VAL A 31 1.06 -24.97 27.59
CA VAL A 31 0.20 -24.00 26.87
C VAL A 31 -0.55 -24.62 25.71
N GLY A 32 -0.34 -25.90 25.43
CA GLY A 32 -0.82 -26.60 24.25
C GLY A 32 0.04 -26.32 23.02
N ALA A 33 -0.55 -26.41 21.83
CA ALA A 33 0.14 -26.01 20.60
C ALA A 33 0.37 -24.49 20.60
N LEU A 34 1.49 -24.05 20.01
CA LEU A 34 1.75 -22.63 19.83
C LEU A 34 0.75 -22.02 18.84
N ARG A 35 0.33 -20.77 19.10
CA ARG A 35 -0.57 -20.02 18.22
C ARG A 35 0.17 -19.64 16.93
N THR A 36 -0.30 -20.14 15.81
CA THR A 36 0.20 -19.83 14.47
C THR A 36 -0.61 -18.69 13.84
N ASP A 37 -0.08 -18.08 12.78
CA ASP A 37 -0.77 -17.05 11.99
C ASP A 37 -1.24 -15.84 12.83
N VAL A 38 -0.47 -15.47 13.86
CA VAL A 38 -0.76 -14.22 14.61
C VAL A 38 -0.63 -13.04 13.67
N SER A 39 -1.75 -12.38 13.40
CA SER A 39 -1.80 -11.30 12.42
C SER A 39 -1.48 -9.93 13.03
N THR A 40 -1.08 -8.99 12.19
CA THR A 40 -0.91 -7.58 12.60
C THR A 40 -2.22 -6.95 13.07
N ASP A 41 -3.39 -7.45 12.60
CA ASP A 41 -4.71 -7.04 13.11
C ASP A 41 -4.98 -7.57 14.52
N GLU A 42 -4.43 -8.73 14.87
CA GLU A 42 -4.50 -9.26 16.23
C GLU A 42 -3.55 -8.53 17.19
N ILE A 43 -2.38 -8.11 16.69
CA ILE A 43 -1.43 -7.34 17.49
C ILE A 43 -1.94 -5.91 17.70
N THR A 44 -2.37 -5.22 16.63
CA THR A 44 -2.93 -3.87 16.68
C THR A 44 -4.22 -3.79 15.87
N PRO A 45 -5.40 -3.92 16.50
CA PRO A 45 -6.70 -3.83 15.83
C PRO A 45 -6.90 -2.51 15.07
N LEU A 46 -7.63 -2.57 13.96
CA LEU A 46 -7.86 -1.42 13.06
C LEU A 46 -8.25 -0.11 13.79
N PRO A 47 -9.17 -0.10 14.79
CA PRO A 47 -9.52 1.14 15.48
C PRO A 47 -8.35 1.77 16.26
N THR A 48 -7.31 1.01 16.58
CA THR A 48 -6.16 1.49 17.36
C THR A 48 -5.09 2.16 16.50
N LEU A 49 -5.15 2.00 15.17
CA LEU A 49 -4.20 2.60 14.22
C LEU A 49 -4.28 4.13 14.12
N LEU A 50 -5.29 4.74 14.74
CA LEU A 50 -5.37 6.20 14.86
C LEU A 50 -4.53 6.74 16.03
N ASN A 51 -3.89 5.87 16.84
CA ASN A 51 -2.88 6.23 17.81
C ASN A 51 -1.49 6.15 17.16
N PHE A 52 -0.59 7.06 17.55
CA PHE A 52 0.70 7.21 16.86
C PHE A 52 1.90 7.37 17.83
N ASP A 53 1.67 7.17 19.11
CA ASP A 53 2.67 7.29 20.17
C ASP A 53 2.65 6.07 21.11
N GLU A 54 3.29 6.17 22.28
CA GLU A 54 3.33 5.10 23.27
C GLU A 54 1.96 4.65 23.78
N THR A 55 0.88 5.36 23.49
CA THR A 55 -0.48 4.90 23.81
C THR A 55 -0.82 3.58 23.10
N LEU A 56 -0.17 3.28 21.97
CA LEU A 56 -0.28 1.99 21.28
C LEU A 56 0.07 0.80 22.17
N ALA A 57 0.97 0.97 23.14
CA ALA A 57 1.31 -0.08 24.12
C ALA A 57 0.09 -0.66 24.84
N ARG A 58 -0.95 0.15 25.06
CA ARG A 58 -2.20 -0.27 25.72
C ARG A 58 -2.94 -1.34 24.94
N TYR A 59 -2.79 -1.32 23.62
CA TYR A 59 -3.56 -2.13 22.69
C TYR A 59 -2.79 -3.32 22.12
N ALA A 60 -1.51 -3.49 22.53
CA ALA A 60 -0.71 -4.61 22.05
C ALA A 60 -1.42 -5.95 22.35
N HIS A 61 -1.68 -6.72 21.29
CA HIS A 61 -2.38 -8.01 21.27
C HIS A 61 -3.86 -8.00 21.71
N THR A 62 -4.51 -6.84 21.81
CA THR A 62 -5.95 -6.80 22.18
C THR A 62 -6.89 -7.38 21.14
N GLY A 63 -6.42 -7.58 19.92
CA GLY A 63 -7.13 -8.30 18.86
C GLY A 63 -6.86 -9.80 18.80
N LEU A 64 -5.97 -10.33 19.65
CA LEU A 64 -5.64 -11.75 19.64
C LEU A 64 -6.88 -12.60 19.89
N ALA A 65 -7.30 -13.37 18.87
CA ALA A 65 -8.46 -14.23 18.92
C ALA A 65 -8.05 -15.71 18.99
N ILE A 66 -8.54 -16.43 19.99
CA ILE A 66 -8.38 -17.88 20.14
C ILE A 66 -9.78 -18.49 20.16
N GLY A 67 -10.22 -19.01 19.02
CA GLY A 67 -11.62 -19.34 18.79
C GLY A 67 -12.49 -18.09 18.84
N ASN A 68 -13.51 -18.06 19.71
CA ASN A 68 -14.39 -16.92 19.93
C ASN A 68 -13.96 -16.04 21.11
N ASP A 69 -12.76 -16.25 21.65
CA ASP A 69 -12.29 -15.59 22.88
C ASP A 69 -11.09 -14.67 22.60
N CYS A 70 -11.09 -13.48 23.21
CA CYS A 70 -9.99 -12.52 23.17
C CYS A 70 -9.36 -12.44 24.57
N PRO A 71 -8.31 -13.22 24.86
CA PRO A 71 -7.76 -13.35 26.21
C PRO A 71 -6.94 -12.14 26.69
N VAL A 72 -6.57 -11.23 25.78
CA VAL A 72 -5.71 -10.07 26.08
C VAL A 72 -6.55 -8.80 26.13
N GLY A 73 -6.66 -8.20 27.30
CA GLY A 73 -7.33 -6.91 27.48
C GLY A 73 -6.38 -5.71 27.36
N GLU A 74 -6.93 -4.50 27.35
CA GLU A 74 -6.13 -3.26 27.34
C GLU A 74 -5.12 -3.21 28.49
N ASN A 75 -3.90 -2.77 28.18
CA ASN A 75 -2.76 -2.70 29.10
C ASN A 75 -2.31 -4.03 29.70
N ALA A 76 -2.79 -5.18 29.23
CA ALA A 76 -2.49 -6.47 29.86
C ALA A 76 -0.99 -6.80 29.83
N LEU A 77 -0.32 -6.61 28.69
CA LEU A 77 1.12 -6.88 28.57
C LEU A 77 1.95 -5.96 29.44
N VAL A 78 1.65 -4.65 29.44
CA VAL A 78 2.34 -3.64 30.26
C VAL A 78 2.20 -3.95 31.74
N LYS A 79 0.96 -4.20 32.21
CA LYS A 79 0.68 -4.54 33.62
C LYS A 79 1.35 -5.84 34.07
N ALA A 80 1.41 -6.81 33.19
CA ALA A 80 2.05 -8.08 33.47
C ALA A 80 3.58 -8.01 33.45
N GLY A 81 4.17 -6.96 32.86
CA GLY A 81 5.63 -6.82 32.67
C GLY A 81 6.18 -7.85 31.71
N VAL A 82 5.48 -8.07 30.59
CA VAL A 82 5.92 -8.99 29.54
C VAL A 82 7.08 -8.35 28.79
N SER A 83 8.17 -9.10 28.60
CA SER A 83 9.36 -8.67 27.83
C SER A 83 9.69 -9.59 26.65
N VAL A 84 9.13 -10.81 26.67
CA VAL A 84 9.31 -11.79 25.60
C VAL A 84 7.97 -12.36 25.21
N ILE A 85 7.70 -12.41 23.89
CA ILE A 85 6.56 -13.11 23.31
C ILE A 85 7.06 -14.38 22.63
N VAL A 86 6.33 -15.50 22.80
CA VAL A 86 6.61 -16.77 22.12
C VAL A 86 5.39 -17.22 21.35
N ALA A 87 5.56 -17.57 20.06
CA ALA A 87 4.47 -17.97 19.17
C ALA A 87 4.89 -19.07 18.19
N GLY A 88 3.95 -19.55 17.39
CA GLY A 88 4.15 -20.55 16.34
C GLY A 88 4.55 -19.93 15.00
N HIS A 89 4.16 -20.60 13.91
CA HIS A 89 4.48 -20.19 12.53
C HIS A 89 3.79 -18.90 12.10
N ARG A 90 4.46 -18.16 11.17
CA ARG A 90 3.96 -17.00 10.45
C ARG A 90 3.47 -15.86 11.37
N TYR A 91 4.31 -15.49 12.32
CA TYR A 91 4.04 -14.35 13.19
C TYR A 91 4.15 -13.01 12.44
N GLY A 92 3.22 -12.09 12.69
CA GLY A 92 3.13 -10.80 12.02
C GLY A 92 2.46 -10.85 10.64
N LYS A 93 1.60 -11.85 10.41
CA LYS A 93 0.87 -12.04 9.14
C LYS A 93 -0.04 -10.86 8.84
N GLY A 94 -0.19 -10.54 7.54
CA GLY A 94 -1.17 -9.58 7.02
C GLY A 94 -0.57 -8.26 6.56
N SER A 95 -1.15 -7.15 6.98
CA SER A 95 -0.77 -5.81 6.55
C SER A 95 0.63 -5.40 7.05
N SER A 96 1.35 -4.60 6.24
CA SER A 96 2.68 -4.07 6.54
C SER A 96 2.69 -3.00 7.66
N ARG A 97 1.82 -3.13 8.66
CA ARG A 97 1.62 -2.16 9.75
C ARG A 97 2.79 -2.14 10.72
N GLU A 98 3.60 -1.11 10.65
CA GLU A 98 4.68 -0.89 11.62
C GLU A 98 4.17 -0.58 13.04
N HIS A 99 2.90 -0.16 13.16
CA HIS A 99 2.21 -0.02 14.44
C HIS A 99 2.28 -1.28 15.32
N SER A 100 2.31 -2.48 14.71
CA SER A 100 2.32 -3.73 15.45
C SER A 100 3.63 -3.93 16.23
N PRO A 101 4.82 -3.98 15.62
CA PRO A 101 6.06 -4.08 16.38
C PRO A 101 6.34 -2.85 17.24
N PHE A 102 5.87 -1.66 16.84
CA PHE A 102 5.97 -0.46 17.68
C PHE A 102 5.14 -0.58 18.96
N ALA A 103 3.89 -1.08 18.87
CA ALA A 103 3.04 -1.32 20.05
C ALA A 103 3.66 -2.34 21.00
N GLU A 104 4.27 -3.40 20.48
CA GLU A 104 4.98 -4.41 21.27
C GLU A 104 6.21 -3.81 21.95
N GLN A 105 7.05 -3.09 21.22
CA GLN A 105 8.22 -2.43 21.78
C GLN A 105 7.82 -1.41 22.85
N ALA A 106 6.80 -0.59 22.61
CA ALA A 106 6.26 0.37 23.56
C ALA A 106 5.64 -0.31 24.80
N ALA A 107 5.10 -1.53 24.66
CA ALA A 107 4.61 -2.33 25.78
C ALA A 107 5.73 -2.97 26.62
N GLY A 108 6.99 -2.85 26.21
CA GLY A 108 8.17 -3.35 26.91
C GLY A 108 8.72 -4.67 26.36
N ILE A 109 8.20 -5.14 25.22
CA ILE A 109 8.73 -6.35 24.55
C ILE A 109 10.13 -6.04 24.01
N GLN A 110 11.08 -6.90 24.31
CA GLN A 110 12.48 -6.81 23.91
C GLN A 110 12.82 -7.88 22.87
N LEU A 111 12.09 -9.00 22.87
CA LEU A 111 12.32 -10.13 21.99
C LEU A 111 10.99 -10.81 21.64
N VAL A 112 10.79 -11.10 20.37
CA VAL A 112 9.75 -12.01 19.91
C VAL A 112 10.42 -13.30 19.41
N VAL A 113 10.01 -14.44 19.94
CA VAL A 113 10.47 -15.77 19.52
C VAL A 113 9.31 -16.48 18.83
N ALA A 114 9.48 -16.89 17.58
CA ALA A 114 8.44 -17.59 16.85
C ALA A 114 9.05 -18.62 15.89
N GLU A 115 8.32 -19.69 15.56
CA GLU A 115 8.80 -20.71 14.63
C GLU A 115 9.09 -20.14 13.23
N SER A 116 8.37 -19.09 12.81
CA SER A 116 8.68 -18.29 11.63
C SER A 116 7.98 -16.93 11.67
N PHE A 117 8.47 -15.98 10.89
CA PHE A 117 7.96 -14.60 10.80
C PHE A 117 7.57 -14.26 9.37
N GLU A 118 6.57 -13.38 9.22
CA GLU A 118 6.33 -12.68 7.97
C GLU A 118 7.45 -11.65 7.71
N ARG A 119 7.90 -11.57 6.46
CA ARG A 119 9.08 -10.81 6.08
C ARG A 119 8.98 -9.32 6.46
N ILE A 120 7.85 -8.69 6.15
CA ILE A 120 7.66 -7.24 6.38
C ILE A 120 7.61 -6.94 7.88
N TYR A 121 6.91 -7.77 8.67
CA TYR A 121 6.88 -7.61 10.12
C TYR A 121 8.30 -7.69 10.71
N ARG A 122 9.09 -8.68 10.28
CA ARG A 122 10.46 -8.87 10.74
C ARG A 122 11.37 -7.69 10.37
N GLN A 123 11.23 -7.16 9.15
CA GLN A 123 11.95 -5.95 8.72
C GLN A 123 11.58 -4.73 9.57
N ASN A 124 10.29 -4.55 9.88
CA ASN A 124 9.85 -3.46 10.75
C ASN A 124 10.40 -3.60 12.17
N CYS A 125 10.49 -4.83 12.70
CA CYS A 125 11.17 -5.09 13.98
C CYS A 125 12.65 -4.69 13.91
N ASP A 126 13.37 -5.09 12.86
CA ASP A 126 14.77 -4.75 12.66
C ASP A 126 14.97 -3.22 12.59
N ASN A 127 14.08 -2.50 11.89
CA ASN A 127 14.11 -1.04 11.78
C ASN A 127 13.88 -0.33 13.12
N LEU A 128 13.01 -0.88 13.98
CA LEU A 128 12.74 -0.35 15.32
C LEU A 128 13.79 -0.79 16.36
N GLY A 129 14.63 -1.77 16.04
CA GLY A 129 15.57 -2.37 16.99
C GLY A 129 14.93 -3.39 17.93
N LEU A 130 13.75 -3.92 17.57
CA LEU A 130 13.08 -5.02 18.28
C LEU A 130 13.64 -6.36 17.80
N PHE A 131 14.25 -7.13 18.70
CA PHE A 131 14.82 -8.43 18.33
C PHE A 131 13.76 -9.48 18.03
N THR A 132 14.02 -10.30 17.02
CA THR A 132 13.21 -11.48 16.71
C THR A 132 14.12 -12.70 16.50
N SER A 133 13.69 -13.90 16.92
CA SER A 133 14.45 -15.14 16.76
C SER A 133 13.54 -16.32 16.43
N THR A 134 14.04 -17.26 15.64
CA THR A 134 13.36 -18.54 15.39
C THR A 134 13.86 -19.67 16.32
N ASP A 135 14.79 -19.38 17.20
CA ASP A 135 15.31 -20.36 18.17
C ASP A 135 14.45 -20.40 19.43
N LEU A 136 13.54 -21.37 19.51
CA LEU A 136 12.72 -21.62 20.70
C LEU A 136 13.55 -22.02 21.93
N GLY A 137 14.82 -22.49 21.75
CA GLY A 137 15.72 -22.83 22.85
C GLY A 137 16.09 -21.61 23.70
N LEU A 138 16.01 -20.40 23.14
CA LEU A 138 16.23 -19.14 23.89
C LEU A 138 15.27 -18.97 25.07
N VAL A 139 14.05 -19.52 24.98
CA VAL A 139 13.02 -19.42 26.02
C VAL A 139 13.53 -19.95 27.36
N GLU A 140 14.12 -21.16 27.36
CA GLU A 140 14.62 -21.77 28.60
C GLU A 140 15.93 -21.10 29.09
N ARG A 141 16.78 -20.65 28.19
CA ARG A 141 18.00 -19.91 28.54
C ARG A 141 17.69 -18.57 29.18
N ILE A 142 16.69 -17.82 28.64
CA ILE A 142 16.22 -16.57 29.22
C ILE A 142 15.62 -16.80 30.62
N ARG A 143 14.83 -17.88 30.77
CA ARG A 143 14.30 -18.29 32.11
C ARG A 143 15.39 -18.60 33.12
N ALA A 144 16.49 -19.21 32.65
CA ALA A 144 17.65 -19.48 33.49
C ALA A 144 18.44 -18.22 33.85
N GLY A 145 18.09 -17.06 33.29
CA GLY A 145 18.77 -15.79 33.51
C GLY A 145 20.09 -15.67 32.73
N GLU A 146 20.27 -16.45 31.68
CA GLU A 146 21.46 -16.36 30.81
C GLU A 146 21.47 -15.04 30.04
N GLU A 147 22.66 -14.51 29.83
CA GLU A 147 22.87 -13.43 28.87
C GLU A 147 22.87 -13.98 27.44
N ILE A 148 22.03 -13.37 26.58
CA ILE A 148 22.01 -13.68 25.15
C ILE A 148 22.85 -12.61 24.43
N SER A 149 23.81 -13.03 23.61
CA SER A 149 24.63 -12.08 22.86
C SER A 149 23.82 -11.47 21.70
N VAL A 150 24.07 -10.20 21.39
CA VAL A 150 23.47 -9.56 20.21
C VAL A 150 23.89 -10.29 18.93
N ASP A 151 25.13 -10.77 18.87
CA ASP A 151 25.63 -11.53 17.71
C ASP A 151 24.84 -12.83 17.47
N GLU A 152 24.40 -13.49 18.54
CA GLU A 152 23.53 -14.67 18.42
C GLU A 152 22.15 -14.30 17.89
N LEU A 153 21.56 -13.18 18.37
CA LEU A 153 20.23 -12.72 17.95
C LEU A 153 20.20 -12.22 16.49
N VAL A 154 21.34 -11.85 15.93
CA VAL A 154 21.43 -11.37 14.54
C VAL A 154 22.08 -12.39 13.59
N ALA A 155 22.42 -13.59 14.06
CA ALA A 155 23.16 -14.59 13.29
C ALA A 155 22.41 -15.08 12.03
N ASP A 156 21.09 -15.04 12.04
CA ASP A 156 20.22 -15.45 10.93
C ASP A 156 19.76 -14.27 10.05
N ARG A 157 20.35 -13.07 10.26
CA ARG A 157 20.08 -11.87 9.47
C ARG A 157 21.07 -11.73 8.33
N ASP A 158 20.62 -11.09 7.24
CA ASP A 158 21.55 -10.51 6.28
C ASP A 158 22.45 -9.45 6.94
N ARG A 159 23.56 -9.12 6.27
CA ARG A 159 24.55 -8.20 6.80
C ARG A 159 23.98 -6.83 7.16
N LEU A 160 23.10 -6.28 6.31
CA LEU A 160 22.51 -4.97 6.52
C LEU A 160 21.57 -4.97 7.73
N ALA A 161 20.65 -5.94 7.82
CA ALA A 161 19.75 -6.08 8.96
C ALA A 161 20.51 -6.27 10.28
N ALA A 162 21.59 -7.06 10.26
CA ALA A 162 22.46 -7.25 11.41
C ALA A 162 23.16 -5.94 11.83
N MET A 163 23.63 -5.12 10.89
CA MET A 163 24.22 -3.80 11.19
C MET A 163 23.19 -2.84 11.80
N ILE A 164 21.97 -2.80 11.24
CA ILE A 164 20.86 -1.97 11.76
C ILE A 164 20.50 -2.37 13.20
N LEU A 165 20.32 -3.66 13.47
CA LEU A 165 20.00 -4.17 14.81
C LEU A 165 21.11 -3.88 15.82
N ARG A 166 22.39 -4.05 15.43
CA ARG A 166 23.54 -3.72 16.31
C ARG A 166 23.61 -2.23 16.65
N ALA A 167 23.19 -1.37 15.73
CA ALA A 167 23.10 0.08 15.96
C ALA A 167 21.92 0.47 16.88
N GLY A 168 20.98 -0.45 17.15
CA GLY A 168 19.76 -0.18 17.93
C GLY A 168 18.59 0.28 17.07
N GLY A 169 18.58 -0.08 15.79
CA GLY A 169 17.53 0.24 14.82
C GLY A 169 17.98 1.22 13.74
N LEU A 170 17.11 1.40 12.75
CA LEU A 170 17.41 2.15 11.52
C LEU A 170 17.74 3.62 11.76
N LEU A 171 17.06 4.29 12.69
CA LEU A 171 17.32 5.71 12.97
C LEU A 171 18.69 5.93 13.61
N ALA A 172 19.09 5.05 14.54
CA ALA A 172 20.41 5.10 15.15
C ALA A 172 21.49 4.79 14.11
N PHE A 173 21.27 3.77 13.27
CA PHE A 173 22.13 3.44 12.13
C PHE A 173 22.23 4.62 11.16
N GLY A 174 21.11 5.25 10.81
CA GLY A 174 21.06 6.40 9.93
C GLY A 174 21.89 7.58 10.43
N LYS A 175 21.77 7.89 11.72
CA LYS A 175 22.56 8.93 12.37
C LYS A 175 24.06 8.66 12.31
N GLU A 176 24.46 7.42 12.45
CA GLU A 176 25.88 7.02 12.47
C GLU A 176 26.47 6.90 11.06
N LYS A 177 25.75 6.32 10.10
CA LYS A 177 26.29 5.87 8.82
C LYS A 177 25.77 6.62 7.59
N LEU A 178 24.47 7.00 7.56
CA LEU A 178 23.85 7.51 6.33
C LEU A 178 24.16 8.98 6.04
N ASN A 179 24.38 9.79 7.08
CA ASN A 179 24.70 11.21 6.89
C ASN A 179 26.05 11.45 6.17
N SER A 180 26.95 10.49 6.23
CA SER A 180 28.26 10.54 5.55
C SER A 180 28.33 9.67 4.30
N ALA A 181 27.21 9.04 3.90
CA ALA A 181 27.16 8.17 2.74
C ALA A 181 27.40 8.94 1.44
N THR A 182 28.17 8.34 0.55
CA THR A 182 28.50 8.91 -0.77
C THR A 182 27.85 8.08 -1.88
N PRO A 183 27.68 8.64 -3.10
CA PRO A 183 27.20 7.82 -4.22
C PRO A 183 28.10 6.60 -4.47
N LEU A 184 27.47 5.45 -4.64
CA LEU A 184 28.18 4.23 -5.00
C LEU A 184 28.78 4.39 -6.40
N LYS A 185 30.03 4.03 -6.58
CA LYS A 185 30.64 3.98 -7.92
C LYS A 185 30.09 2.75 -8.64
N VAL A 186 29.25 3.00 -9.62
CA VAL A 186 28.73 1.94 -10.49
C VAL A 186 29.89 1.31 -11.28
N LEU A 187 30.06 0.02 -11.12
CA LEU A 187 30.93 -0.77 -11.98
C LEU A 187 30.15 -1.15 -13.25
N ASP A 188 30.86 -1.40 -14.34
CA ASP A 188 30.23 -1.98 -15.54
C ASP A 188 29.78 -3.41 -15.22
N VAL A 189 28.48 -3.58 -14.99
CA VAL A 189 27.87 -4.84 -14.52
C VAL A 189 27.17 -5.62 -15.65
N GLY A 190 27.38 -5.23 -16.91
CA GLY A 190 26.72 -5.85 -18.07
C GLY A 190 25.32 -5.26 -18.34
N PRO A 191 24.51 -5.96 -19.16
CA PRO A 191 23.16 -5.50 -19.49
C PRO A 191 22.26 -5.37 -18.27
N GLN A 192 21.48 -4.29 -18.20
CA GLN A 192 20.64 -3.94 -17.04
C GLN A 192 19.21 -3.61 -17.48
N THR A 193 18.25 -3.95 -16.62
CA THR A 193 16.88 -3.45 -16.71
C THR A 193 16.83 -1.96 -16.39
N LEU A 194 15.76 -1.27 -16.80
CA LEU A 194 15.57 0.15 -16.44
C LEU A 194 15.59 0.37 -14.92
N ALA A 195 14.96 -0.53 -14.17
CA ALA A 195 14.94 -0.48 -12.72
C ALA A 195 16.36 -0.54 -12.11
N GLU A 196 17.21 -1.47 -12.58
CA GLU A 196 18.61 -1.59 -12.14
C GLU A 196 19.42 -0.35 -12.50
N LYS A 197 19.22 0.20 -13.70
CA LYS A 197 19.89 1.44 -14.14
C LYS A 197 19.53 2.63 -13.26
N ILE A 198 18.25 2.77 -12.87
CA ILE A 198 17.82 3.82 -11.96
C ILE A 198 18.44 3.60 -10.58
N VAL A 199 18.27 2.41 -10.00
CA VAL A 199 18.76 2.10 -8.65
C VAL A 199 20.27 2.30 -8.57
N SER A 200 21.05 1.86 -9.57
CA SER A 200 22.50 2.03 -9.60
C SER A 200 22.96 3.49 -9.56
N ARG A 201 22.19 4.42 -10.16
CA ARG A 201 22.50 5.85 -10.15
C ARG A 201 22.28 6.52 -8.80
N TYR A 202 21.41 5.94 -7.98
CA TYR A 202 21.02 6.49 -6.67
C TYR A 202 21.58 5.68 -5.50
N ALA A 203 22.27 4.58 -5.78
CA ALA A 203 22.89 3.72 -4.78
C ALA A 203 23.92 4.48 -3.94
N LEU A 204 23.96 4.16 -2.65
CA LEU A 204 24.84 4.78 -1.67
C LEU A 204 25.90 3.79 -1.19
N ASP A 205 27.15 4.26 -1.16
CA ASP A 205 28.26 3.56 -0.52
C ASP A 205 28.21 3.82 1.00
N ILE A 206 28.07 2.74 1.75
CA ILE A 206 27.97 2.76 3.20
C ILE A 206 29.19 2.07 3.79
N ASP A 207 29.94 2.77 4.62
CA ASP A 207 31.11 2.21 5.30
C ASP A 207 30.80 0.91 6.03
N GLY A 208 31.50 -0.15 5.66
CA GLY A 208 31.31 -1.49 6.20
C GLY A 208 30.18 -2.31 5.56
N LEU A 209 29.44 -1.78 4.58
CA LEU A 209 28.46 -2.51 3.78
C LEU A 209 29.00 -2.71 2.36
N GLU A 210 29.43 -3.93 2.04
CA GLU A 210 29.76 -4.31 0.67
C GLU A 210 28.46 -4.71 -0.02
N SER A 211 27.83 -3.78 -0.76
CA SER A 211 26.62 -4.02 -1.54
C SER A 211 26.77 -3.34 -2.90
N ASP A 212 26.46 -4.06 -3.95
CA ASP A 212 26.39 -3.57 -5.32
C ASP A 212 24.95 -3.29 -5.76
N LEU A 213 23.98 -3.54 -4.87
CA LEU A 213 22.54 -3.50 -5.15
C LEU A 213 22.15 -4.35 -6.37
N SER A 214 22.85 -5.46 -6.59
CA SER A 214 22.36 -6.51 -7.49
C SER A 214 21.14 -7.21 -6.91
N PRO A 215 20.31 -7.89 -7.74
CA PRO A 215 19.13 -8.61 -7.26
C PRO A 215 19.44 -9.53 -6.06
N GLY A 216 18.65 -9.43 -5.00
CA GLY A 216 18.82 -10.15 -3.74
C GLY A 216 19.71 -9.44 -2.71
N THR A 217 20.42 -8.38 -3.06
CA THR A 217 21.29 -7.65 -2.12
C THR A 217 20.61 -6.43 -1.52
N GLY A 218 20.89 -6.15 -0.25
CA GLY A 218 20.35 -5.00 0.49
C GLY A 218 21.34 -3.83 0.52
N GLY A 219 20.79 -2.61 0.44
CA GLY A 219 21.57 -1.39 0.53
C GLY A 219 20.70 -0.16 0.75
N PHE A 220 21.21 0.99 0.39
CA PHE A 220 20.48 2.26 0.46
C PHE A 220 20.55 3.00 -0.87
N VAL A 221 19.44 3.67 -1.19
CA VAL A 221 19.33 4.58 -2.33
C VAL A 221 18.91 5.96 -1.86
N ARG A 222 19.34 7.01 -2.55
CA ARG A 222 18.83 8.36 -2.33
C ARG A 222 17.48 8.52 -3.03
N ALA A 223 16.45 8.94 -2.28
CA ALA A 223 15.13 9.20 -2.86
C ALA A 223 14.99 10.67 -3.24
N ASP A 224 14.64 10.95 -4.51
CA ASP A 224 14.36 12.30 -4.99
C ASP A 224 13.11 12.89 -4.34
N PHE A 225 12.05 12.09 -4.21
CA PHE A 225 10.82 12.50 -3.56
C PHE A 225 10.42 11.51 -2.46
N ARG A 226 10.01 12.07 -1.33
CA ARG A 226 9.60 11.33 -0.13
C ARG A 226 8.23 11.84 0.28
N PHE A 227 7.20 10.99 0.18
CA PHE A 227 5.89 11.42 0.59
C PHE A 227 5.30 10.55 1.70
N ILE A 228 4.52 11.18 2.57
CA ILE A 228 3.89 10.52 3.71
C ILE A 228 2.43 10.93 3.84
N ILE A 229 1.58 9.95 4.15
CA ILE A 229 0.16 10.16 4.38
C ILE A 229 -0.14 10.36 5.86
N GLU A 230 -1.32 10.90 6.18
CA GLU A 230 -1.71 11.29 7.53
C GLU A 230 -1.71 10.14 8.53
N HIS A 231 -1.91 8.89 8.09
CA HIS A 231 -1.89 7.73 9.00
C HIS A 231 -0.51 7.47 9.60
N TYR A 232 0.57 7.87 8.93
CA TYR A 232 1.93 7.53 9.34
C TYR A 232 2.77 8.75 9.75
N CYS A 233 2.41 9.95 9.29
CA CYS A 233 3.19 11.15 9.56
C CYS A 233 3.31 11.49 11.05
N PRO A 234 2.24 11.44 11.88
CA PRO A 234 2.37 11.71 13.31
C PRO A 234 3.26 10.69 14.03
N MET A 235 3.21 9.41 13.64
CA MET A 235 4.09 8.38 14.20
C MET A 235 5.56 8.62 13.79
N ALA A 236 5.83 8.96 12.53
CA ALA A 236 7.17 9.32 12.08
C ALA A 236 7.70 10.54 12.85
N ALA A 237 6.90 11.60 12.99
CA ALA A 237 7.23 12.78 13.77
C ALA A 237 7.55 12.44 15.24
N HIS A 238 6.71 11.61 15.87
CA HIS A 238 6.93 11.16 17.25
C HIS A 238 8.26 10.42 17.41
N ILE A 239 8.53 9.44 16.54
CA ILE A 239 9.77 8.64 16.58
C ILE A 239 11.00 9.54 16.33
N LEU A 240 10.91 10.47 15.38
CA LEU A 240 11.99 11.41 15.08
C LEU A 240 12.28 12.34 16.27
N HIS A 241 11.26 13.00 16.84
CA HIS A 241 11.43 13.89 17.98
C HIS A 241 11.98 13.16 19.21
N LYS A 242 11.57 11.92 19.43
CA LYS A 242 12.09 11.08 20.51
C LYS A 242 13.58 10.73 20.33
N THR A 243 13.99 10.49 19.08
CA THR A 243 15.36 10.04 18.76
C THR A 243 16.34 11.20 18.62
N PHE A 244 15.92 12.29 17.98
CA PHE A 244 16.82 13.41 17.61
C PHE A 244 16.55 14.69 18.41
N GLY A 245 15.41 14.78 19.11
CA GLY A 245 14.97 16.01 19.78
C GLY A 245 14.25 16.97 18.85
N ARG A 246 14.02 18.21 19.31
CA ARG A 246 13.43 19.32 18.52
C ARG A 246 14.36 20.53 18.60
N PRO A 247 14.52 21.31 17.50
CA PRO A 247 14.00 21.06 16.16
C PRO A 247 14.80 19.97 15.41
N LEU A 248 14.19 19.38 14.37
CA LEU A 248 14.84 18.45 13.46
C LEU A 248 15.55 19.21 12.33
N GLU A 249 16.67 18.69 11.85
CA GLU A 249 17.33 19.13 10.61
C GLU A 249 16.97 18.14 9.50
N LEU A 250 15.90 18.44 8.75
CA LEU A 250 15.42 17.56 7.67
C LEU A 250 16.30 17.71 6.43
N HIS A 251 16.54 16.58 5.76
CA HIS A 251 17.29 16.55 4.50
C HIS A 251 16.38 16.98 3.34
N GLU A 252 16.74 18.05 2.63
CA GLU A 252 15.99 18.59 1.48
C GLU A 252 14.46 18.62 1.75
N PRO A 253 13.99 19.48 2.68
CA PRO A 253 12.59 19.51 3.10
C PRO A 253 11.62 19.83 1.96
N GLU A 254 12.07 20.51 0.89
CA GLU A 254 11.29 20.78 -0.33
C GLU A 254 10.90 19.50 -1.09
N ASN A 255 11.62 18.41 -0.89
CA ASN A 255 11.36 17.10 -1.49
C ASN A 255 10.54 16.16 -0.58
N ILE A 256 10.12 16.66 0.58
CA ILE A 256 9.21 15.97 1.51
C ILE A 256 7.80 16.51 1.32
N ILE A 257 6.87 15.62 0.98
CA ILE A 257 5.49 16.00 0.63
C ILE A 257 4.52 15.26 1.55
N LEU A 258 3.61 15.99 2.16
CA LEU A 258 2.59 15.49 3.06
C LEU A 258 1.24 15.42 2.34
N PHE A 259 0.44 14.37 2.64
CA PHE A 259 -0.90 14.19 2.10
C PHE A 259 -1.91 13.84 3.18
N GLU A 260 -3.11 14.43 3.09
CA GLU A 260 -4.28 14.08 3.89
C GLU A 260 -5.38 13.58 2.95
N ASP A 261 -5.22 12.40 2.37
CA ASP A 261 -6.09 11.86 1.32
C ASP A 261 -6.97 10.69 1.76
N HIS A 262 -6.75 10.11 2.94
CA HIS A 262 -7.51 8.96 3.43
C HIS A 262 -8.73 9.37 4.26
N LEU A 263 -8.56 10.31 5.20
CA LEU A 263 -9.54 10.59 6.26
C LEU A 263 -10.46 11.78 5.95
N SER A 264 -10.33 12.41 4.80
CA SER A 264 -11.12 13.61 4.43
C SER A 264 -12.64 13.37 4.37
N TYR A 265 -13.08 12.12 4.16
CA TYR A 265 -14.48 11.69 4.20
C TYR A 265 -14.83 10.79 5.40
N ALA A 266 -13.97 10.70 6.41
CA ALA A 266 -14.21 9.83 7.58
C ALA A 266 -15.54 10.13 8.30
N HIS A 267 -15.99 11.38 8.29
CA HIS A 267 -17.28 11.82 8.85
C HIS A 267 -18.51 11.24 8.12
N ARG A 268 -18.33 10.73 6.90
CA ARG A 268 -19.35 10.02 6.10
C ARG A 268 -19.10 8.51 6.01
N SER A 269 -18.03 8.03 6.64
CA SER A 269 -17.73 6.59 6.67
C SER A 269 -18.60 5.87 7.69
N PRO A 270 -19.41 4.87 7.29
CA PRO A 270 -20.23 4.10 8.23
C PRO A 270 -19.42 3.50 9.38
N THR A 271 -18.20 3.04 9.09
CA THR A 271 -17.30 2.43 10.09
C THR A 271 -16.81 3.46 11.12
N HIS A 272 -16.29 4.61 10.68
CA HIS A 272 -15.74 5.64 11.58
C HIS A 272 -16.83 6.28 12.45
N VAL A 273 -18.00 6.54 11.86
CA VAL A 273 -19.14 7.12 12.58
C VAL A 273 -19.68 6.14 13.62
N ARG A 274 -19.91 4.87 13.25
CA ARG A 274 -20.44 3.85 14.15
C ARG A 274 -19.51 3.57 15.34
N LEU A 275 -18.20 3.60 15.12
CA LEU A 275 -17.21 3.36 16.18
C LEU A 275 -16.84 4.63 16.96
N GLY A 276 -17.39 5.79 16.60
CA GLY A 276 -17.13 7.06 17.31
C GLY A 276 -15.70 7.57 17.19
N LEU A 277 -15.01 7.31 16.06
CA LEU A 277 -13.58 7.56 15.88
C LEU A 277 -13.24 9.00 15.44
N MET A 278 -14.22 9.88 15.29
CA MET A 278 -13.98 11.22 14.72
C MET A 278 -13.01 12.09 15.52
N ASN A 279 -12.99 11.98 16.86
CA ASN A 279 -12.03 12.72 17.67
C ASN A 279 -10.59 12.27 17.40
N GLN A 280 -10.36 10.98 17.22
CA GLN A 280 -9.05 10.42 16.88
C GLN A 280 -8.63 10.83 15.47
N VAL A 281 -9.56 10.83 14.50
CA VAL A 281 -9.33 11.33 13.13
C VAL A 281 -8.86 12.77 13.17
N ILE A 282 -9.54 13.64 13.90
CA ILE A 282 -9.17 15.07 14.04
C ILE A 282 -7.79 15.20 14.70
N SER A 283 -7.56 14.48 15.78
CA SER A 283 -6.26 14.51 16.49
C SER A 283 -5.09 14.08 15.60
N LEU A 284 -5.31 13.05 14.78
CA LEU A 284 -4.29 12.56 13.83
C LEU A 284 -4.00 13.61 12.74
N SER A 285 -5.05 14.19 12.14
CA SER A 285 -4.91 15.25 11.14
C SER A 285 -4.25 16.51 11.71
N ASP A 286 -4.59 16.90 12.94
CA ASP A 286 -3.97 18.07 13.59
C ASP A 286 -2.47 17.83 13.84
N ALA A 287 -2.07 16.65 14.30
CA ALA A 287 -0.67 16.30 14.51
C ALA A 287 0.12 16.25 13.17
N HIS A 288 -0.50 15.75 12.11
CA HIS A 288 0.05 15.77 10.75
C HIS A 288 0.31 17.21 10.27
N ARG A 289 -0.69 18.08 10.40
CA ARG A 289 -0.60 19.50 10.00
C ARG A 289 0.37 20.29 10.85
N GLU A 290 0.47 19.98 12.14
CA GLU A 290 1.45 20.59 13.06
C GLU A 290 2.86 20.30 12.58
N PHE A 291 3.18 19.04 12.25
CA PHE A 291 4.48 18.65 11.71
C PHE A 291 4.81 19.38 10.41
N GLY A 292 3.86 19.42 9.47
CA GLY A 292 4.03 20.16 8.21
C GLY A 292 4.33 21.66 8.43
N ARG A 293 3.63 22.31 9.36
CA ARG A 293 3.84 23.73 9.69
C ARG A 293 5.15 23.98 10.42
N GLU A 294 5.52 23.11 11.37
CA GLU A 294 6.75 23.24 12.15
C GLU A 294 7.99 23.23 11.26
N TYR A 295 8.00 22.40 10.21
CA TYR A 295 9.15 22.24 9.32
C TYR A 295 8.97 22.88 7.94
N GLY A 296 7.88 23.61 7.71
CA GLY A 296 7.63 24.28 6.43
C GLY A 296 7.42 23.34 5.25
N LEU A 297 6.92 22.14 5.49
CA LEU A 297 6.71 21.11 4.48
C LEU A 297 5.45 21.38 3.66
N LYS A 298 5.47 20.99 2.39
CA LYS A 298 4.30 21.08 1.53
C LYS A 298 3.27 20.02 1.95
N ASN A 299 2.09 20.47 2.37
CA ASN A 299 0.95 19.60 2.70
C ASN A 299 -0.16 19.77 1.66
N HIS A 300 -0.62 18.66 1.08
CA HIS A 300 -1.81 18.56 0.25
C HIS A 300 -2.95 18.02 1.11
N GLY A 301 -3.63 18.94 1.76
CA GLY A 301 -4.61 18.66 2.82
C GLY A 301 -6.06 18.72 2.37
N TRP A 302 -6.94 18.72 3.36
CA TRP A 302 -8.38 18.85 3.16
C TRP A 302 -8.71 20.21 2.55
N LEU A 303 -9.76 20.22 1.72
CA LEU A 303 -10.27 21.44 1.10
C LEU A 303 -10.94 22.34 2.14
N GLU A 304 -10.69 23.64 2.07
CA GLU A 304 -11.31 24.61 2.95
C GLU A 304 -12.74 24.93 2.49
N GLY A 305 -13.72 24.63 3.34
CA GLY A 305 -15.13 24.89 3.05
C GLY A 305 -15.79 23.90 2.08
N GLU A 306 -15.09 22.85 1.65
CA GLU A 306 -15.58 21.79 0.78
C GLU A 306 -15.24 20.42 1.36
N GLU A 307 -15.92 19.35 0.91
CA GLU A 307 -15.59 17.97 1.26
C GLU A 307 -14.43 17.44 0.39
N GLY A 308 -13.60 16.60 0.97
CA GLY A 308 -12.48 15.95 0.29
C GLY A 308 -11.13 16.62 0.58
N SER A 309 -10.13 16.20 -0.15
CA SER A 309 -8.78 16.73 -0.09
C SER A 309 -8.34 17.33 -1.43
N GLU A 310 -7.15 17.93 -1.49
CA GLU A 310 -6.61 18.47 -2.74
C GLU A 310 -6.40 17.36 -3.79
N ALA A 311 -5.98 16.19 -3.34
CA ALA A 311 -5.74 15.06 -4.23
C ALA A 311 -5.51 13.74 -3.46
N ILE A 312 -5.64 12.62 -4.17
CA ILE A 312 -5.01 11.35 -3.79
C ILE A 312 -3.51 11.45 -4.09
N SER A 313 -2.67 11.08 -3.11
CA SER A 313 -1.21 11.22 -3.17
C SER A 313 -0.61 10.68 -4.47
N HIS A 314 -0.98 9.47 -4.88
CA HIS A 314 -0.43 8.81 -6.06
C HIS A 314 -0.71 9.57 -7.36
N ALA A 315 -1.94 10.04 -7.54
CA ALA A 315 -2.35 10.82 -8.69
C ALA A 315 -1.61 12.16 -8.75
N LEU A 316 -1.51 12.87 -7.63
CA LEU A 316 -0.82 14.16 -7.59
C LEU A 316 0.71 14.00 -7.76
N MET A 317 1.29 12.91 -7.28
CA MET A 317 2.72 12.64 -7.52
C MET A 317 3.03 12.61 -9.02
N ILE A 318 2.22 11.96 -9.84
CA ILE A 318 2.36 11.99 -11.30
C ILE A 318 2.10 13.38 -11.88
N GLU A 319 1.04 14.04 -11.41
CA GLU A 319 0.63 15.33 -11.96
C GLU A 319 1.60 16.48 -11.64
N ARG A 320 2.38 16.40 -10.54
CA ARG A 320 3.19 17.54 -10.09
C ARG A 320 4.66 17.26 -9.80
N TYR A 321 5.04 16.04 -9.37
CA TYR A 321 6.36 15.79 -8.77
C TYR A 321 7.20 14.78 -9.55
N ALA A 322 6.71 13.57 -9.74
CA ALA A 322 7.47 12.48 -10.32
C ALA A 322 8.00 12.80 -11.73
N LEU A 323 9.23 12.38 -12.03
CA LEU A 323 9.87 12.54 -13.33
C LEU A 323 10.57 11.23 -13.72
N PRO A 324 10.68 10.92 -15.02
CA PRO A 324 11.38 9.71 -15.47
C PRO A 324 12.78 9.59 -14.88
N GLY A 325 13.18 8.35 -14.58
CA GLY A 325 14.51 8.04 -14.04
C GLY A 325 14.72 8.45 -12.59
N ARG A 326 13.70 8.92 -11.86
CA ARG A 326 13.78 9.34 -10.47
C ARG A 326 13.32 8.26 -9.51
N ILE A 327 13.77 8.35 -8.25
CA ILE A 327 13.30 7.49 -7.15
C ILE A 327 12.24 8.23 -6.33
N VAL A 328 11.08 7.60 -6.20
CA VAL A 328 9.94 8.08 -5.41
C VAL A 328 9.65 7.09 -4.29
N ALA A 329 9.74 7.53 -3.05
CA ALA A 329 9.38 6.72 -1.89
C ALA A 329 8.13 7.27 -1.20
N GLY A 330 7.18 6.40 -0.86
CA GLY A 330 5.95 6.78 -0.18
C GLY A 330 5.56 5.80 0.92
N THR A 331 4.80 6.24 1.90
CA THR A 331 4.31 5.36 2.97
C THR A 331 3.06 4.59 2.62
N ASP A 332 2.62 4.66 1.38
CA ASP A 332 1.47 3.88 0.89
C ASP A 332 1.90 2.79 -0.10
N SER A 333 1.18 1.67 -0.07
CA SER A 333 1.47 0.49 -0.91
C SER A 333 1.30 0.72 -2.41
N HIS A 334 0.55 1.78 -2.83
CA HIS A 334 0.33 2.12 -4.23
C HIS A 334 1.29 3.18 -4.76
N THR A 335 2.38 3.48 -4.07
CA THR A 335 3.49 4.31 -4.55
C THR A 335 3.98 3.92 -5.95
N PRO A 336 3.97 2.62 -6.35
CA PRO A 336 4.30 2.18 -7.71
C PRO A 336 3.55 2.86 -8.85
N HIS A 337 2.41 3.51 -8.57
CA HIS A 337 1.65 4.33 -9.52
C HIS A 337 2.53 5.29 -10.34
N SER A 338 3.53 5.93 -9.73
CA SER A 338 4.47 6.84 -10.39
C SER A 338 5.39 6.15 -11.41
N GLY A 339 5.49 4.83 -11.38
CA GLY A 339 6.25 4.05 -12.37
C GLY A 339 5.71 4.15 -13.80
N ALA A 340 4.47 4.62 -13.98
CA ALA A 340 3.90 4.95 -15.28
C ALA A 340 4.71 6.00 -16.07
N LEU A 341 5.43 6.88 -15.36
CA LEU A 341 6.33 7.87 -15.94
C LEU A 341 7.78 7.37 -16.10
N GLY A 342 8.09 6.12 -15.78
CA GLY A 342 9.47 5.62 -15.76
C GLY A 342 10.24 5.98 -14.49
N CYS A 343 9.55 6.13 -13.35
CA CYS A 343 10.15 6.29 -12.03
C CYS A 343 10.36 4.92 -11.39
N PHE A 344 11.39 4.79 -10.54
CA PHE A 344 11.47 3.70 -9.58
C PHE A 344 10.74 4.13 -8.30
N ALA A 345 9.47 3.72 -8.18
CA ALA A 345 8.58 4.19 -7.13
C ALA A 345 8.10 3.03 -6.26
N PHE A 346 8.31 3.10 -4.94
CA PHE A 346 7.98 1.99 -4.04
C PHE A 346 7.51 2.43 -2.66
N GLY A 347 6.71 1.56 -2.04
CA GLY A 347 6.18 1.75 -0.69
C GLY A 347 7.18 1.38 0.39
N VAL A 348 7.24 2.18 1.46
CA VAL A 348 8.15 1.97 2.60
C VAL A 348 7.42 2.11 3.94
N GLY A 349 8.02 1.58 5.01
CA GLY A 349 7.51 1.72 6.38
C GLY A 349 7.72 3.12 6.97
N THR A 350 7.09 3.36 8.10
CA THR A 350 7.16 4.65 8.82
C THR A 350 8.58 4.99 9.24
N THR A 351 9.33 4.02 9.79
CA THR A 351 10.72 4.25 10.23
C THR A 351 11.67 4.42 9.06
N ASP A 352 11.46 3.72 7.93
CA ASP A 352 12.23 3.96 6.70
C ASP A 352 12.03 5.39 6.21
N MET A 353 10.77 5.87 6.18
CA MET A 353 10.44 7.24 5.79
C MET A 353 11.01 8.26 6.77
N ALA A 354 10.90 8.01 8.08
CA ALA A 354 11.46 8.86 9.13
C ALA A 354 13.00 8.97 8.98
N SER A 355 13.69 7.85 8.72
CA SER A 355 15.12 7.86 8.41
C SER A 355 15.43 8.69 7.17
N ALA A 356 14.64 8.54 6.11
CA ALA A 356 14.80 9.30 4.87
C ALA A 356 14.55 10.81 5.03
N PHE A 357 13.68 11.22 5.94
CA PHE A 357 13.50 12.64 6.26
C PHE A 357 14.78 13.27 6.82
N MET A 358 15.55 12.51 7.58
CA MET A 358 16.81 12.98 8.18
C MET A 358 18.02 12.83 7.24
N THR A 359 18.01 11.85 6.35
CA THR A 359 19.23 11.42 5.62
C THR A 359 19.07 11.48 4.10
N GLY A 360 17.86 11.59 3.55
CA GLY A 360 17.57 11.42 2.13
C GLY A 360 17.69 9.98 1.63
N ALA A 361 18.12 9.04 2.49
CA ALA A 361 18.41 7.65 2.12
C ALA A 361 17.29 6.69 2.53
N ILE A 362 16.94 5.79 1.64
CA ILE A 362 15.93 4.73 1.84
C ILE A 362 16.60 3.37 1.72
N ARG A 363 16.27 2.49 2.67
CA ARG A 363 16.65 1.08 2.60
C ARG A 363 15.95 0.39 1.43
N LEU A 364 16.71 -0.33 0.62
CA LEU A 364 16.21 -1.12 -0.49
C LEU A 364 16.92 -2.48 -0.52
N THR A 365 16.14 -3.56 -0.69
CA THR A 365 16.68 -4.83 -1.18
C THR A 365 16.30 -4.91 -2.65
N MET A 366 17.30 -4.90 -3.53
CA MET A 366 17.06 -4.96 -4.97
C MET A 366 16.35 -6.27 -5.32
N ALA A 367 15.29 -6.16 -6.08
CA ALA A 367 14.46 -7.29 -6.48
C ALA A 367 14.77 -7.71 -7.93
N GLU A 368 14.46 -8.96 -8.22
CA GLU A 368 14.42 -9.47 -9.60
C GLU A 368 13.34 -8.78 -10.40
N SER A 369 13.54 -8.60 -11.70
CA SER A 369 12.57 -8.02 -12.62
C SER A 369 11.79 -9.09 -13.38
N VAL A 370 10.51 -8.81 -13.63
CA VAL A 370 9.61 -9.60 -14.48
C VAL A 370 9.18 -8.71 -15.65
N LEU A 371 9.42 -9.15 -16.87
CA LEU A 371 8.95 -8.45 -18.06
C LEU A 371 7.51 -8.87 -18.38
N VAL A 372 6.59 -7.92 -18.45
CA VAL A 372 5.22 -8.12 -18.91
C VAL A 372 5.05 -7.43 -20.25
N ARG A 373 5.07 -8.23 -21.31
CA ARG A 373 4.96 -7.74 -22.68
C ARG A 373 3.53 -7.85 -23.16
N LEU A 374 2.88 -6.70 -23.39
CA LEU A 374 1.50 -6.60 -23.83
C LEU A 374 1.45 -6.47 -25.36
N GLU A 375 0.99 -7.52 -26.01
CA GLU A 375 0.95 -7.64 -27.46
C GLU A 375 -0.46 -7.45 -28.02
N GLY A 376 -0.57 -7.25 -29.33
CA GLY A 376 -1.82 -7.02 -30.02
C GLY A 376 -2.31 -5.58 -29.93
N ALA A 377 -3.62 -5.42 -29.80
CA ALA A 377 -4.27 -4.13 -29.59
C ALA A 377 -5.46 -4.33 -28.66
N LEU A 378 -5.75 -3.33 -27.80
CA LEU A 378 -6.91 -3.40 -26.91
C LEU A 378 -8.22 -3.33 -27.69
N PRO A 379 -9.17 -4.25 -27.46
CA PRO A 379 -10.52 -4.14 -27.97
C PRO A 379 -11.24 -2.89 -27.44
N LEU A 380 -12.20 -2.39 -28.20
CA LEU A 380 -13.01 -1.25 -27.77
C LEU A 380 -13.74 -1.56 -26.45
N GLY A 381 -13.70 -0.64 -25.50
CA GLY A 381 -14.35 -0.79 -24.18
C GLY A 381 -13.54 -1.58 -23.16
N VAL A 382 -12.37 -2.12 -23.54
CA VAL A 382 -11.39 -2.74 -22.62
C VAL A 382 -10.37 -1.70 -22.19
N THR A 383 -9.98 -1.73 -20.92
CA THR A 383 -9.08 -0.76 -20.29
C THR A 383 -7.88 -1.45 -19.62
N ALA A 384 -6.91 -0.69 -19.16
CA ALA A 384 -5.80 -1.20 -18.36
C ALA A 384 -6.26 -1.95 -17.09
N LYS A 385 -7.45 -1.60 -16.56
CA LYS A 385 -8.04 -2.31 -15.41
C LYS A 385 -8.38 -3.76 -15.75
N ASP A 386 -8.91 -4.00 -16.94
CA ASP A 386 -9.23 -5.35 -17.42
C ASP A 386 -7.94 -6.18 -17.61
N ILE A 387 -6.86 -5.56 -18.12
CA ILE A 387 -5.55 -6.20 -18.20
C ILE A 387 -5.04 -6.56 -16.79
N ALA A 388 -5.07 -5.61 -15.85
CA ALA A 388 -4.59 -5.84 -14.50
C ALA A 388 -5.33 -6.98 -13.80
N LEU A 389 -6.67 -7.03 -13.91
CA LEU A 389 -7.48 -8.11 -13.35
C LEU A 389 -7.19 -9.46 -14.02
N SER A 390 -6.88 -9.45 -15.31
CA SER A 390 -6.50 -10.67 -16.04
C SER A 390 -5.12 -11.17 -15.63
N LEU A 391 -4.14 -10.27 -15.49
CA LEU A 391 -2.80 -10.61 -15.00
C LEU A 391 -2.85 -11.19 -13.58
N LEU A 392 -3.63 -10.57 -12.69
CA LEU A 392 -3.84 -11.06 -11.32
C LEU A 392 -4.42 -12.47 -11.26
N ALA A 393 -5.21 -12.87 -12.25
CA ALA A 393 -5.78 -14.20 -12.35
C ALA A 393 -4.78 -15.27 -12.87
N LEU A 394 -3.63 -14.86 -13.41
CA LEU A 394 -2.62 -15.79 -13.92
C LEU A 394 -2.11 -16.73 -12.80
N PRO A 395 -2.00 -18.04 -13.05
CA PRO A 395 -1.54 -18.99 -12.04
C PRO A 395 -0.21 -18.60 -11.41
N MET A 396 0.76 -18.13 -12.19
CA MET A 396 2.08 -17.76 -11.66
C MET A 396 2.03 -16.57 -10.69
N ILE A 397 1.13 -15.60 -10.92
CA ILE A 397 0.92 -14.47 -9.99
C ILE A 397 0.22 -14.97 -8.72
N ARG A 398 -0.86 -15.75 -8.87
CA ARG A 398 -1.62 -16.31 -7.74
C ARG A 398 -0.82 -17.27 -6.87
N GLU A 399 0.11 -18.02 -7.46
CA GLU A 399 1.03 -18.92 -6.77
C GLU A 399 2.18 -18.19 -6.06
N GLY A 400 2.27 -16.87 -6.25
CA GLY A 400 3.27 -16.02 -5.60
C GLY A 400 4.68 -16.12 -6.21
N ARG A 401 4.83 -16.59 -7.46
CA ARG A 401 6.16 -16.72 -8.10
C ARG A 401 6.82 -15.38 -8.40
N CYS A 402 6.04 -14.30 -8.43
CA CYS A 402 6.52 -12.93 -8.67
C CYS A 402 6.47 -12.06 -7.41
N LEU A 403 6.38 -12.66 -6.21
CA LEU A 403 6.34 -11.89 -4.96
C LEU A 403 7.63 -11.08 -4.76
N GLY A 404 7.45 -9.79 -4.50
CA GLY A 404 8.54 -8.85 -4.29
C GLY A 404 9.29 -8.44 -5.56
N CYS A 405 8.92 -8.96 -6.74
CA CYS A 405 9.57 -8.59 -8.00
C CYS A 405 9.22 -7.18 -8.47
N ILE A 406 10.03 -6.68 -9.40
CA ILE A 406 9.77 -5.48 -10.17
C ILE A 406 9.05 -5.89 -11.46
N PHE A 407 7.92 -5.26 -11.77
CA PHE A 407 7.18 -5.52 -13.01
C PHE A 407 7.51 -4.44 -14.05
N GLU A 408 8.22 -4.79 -15.09
CA GLU A 408 8.44 -3.91 -16.24
C GLU A 408 7.40 -4.20 -17.33
N PHE A 409 6.59 -3.19 -17.64
CA PHE A 409 5.56 -3.27 -18.66
C PHE A 409 6.07 -2.72 -19.99
N ALA A 410 5.96 -3.49 -21.06
CA ALA A 410 6.45 -3.12 -22.39
C ALA A 410 5.51 -3.65 -23.50
N GLY A 411 5.83 -3.32 -24.74
CA GLY A 411 5.11 -3.79 -25.93
C GLY A 411 4.17 -2.77 -26.53
N PRO A 412 3.60 -3.08 -27.73
CA PRO A 412 2.85 -2.11 -28.53
C PRO A 412 1.59 -1.58 -27.82
N VAL A 413 1.00 -2.37 -26.93
CA VAL A 413 -0.17 -1.91 -26.16
C VAL A 413 0.25 -0.83 -25.15
N ILE A 414 1.39 -0.98 -24.48
CA ILE A 414 1.92 0.04 -23.56
C ILE A 414 2.26 1.32 -24.33
N GLU A 415 2.91 1.21 -25.48
CA GLU A 415 3.26 2.37 -26.32
C GLU A 415 2.02 3.15 -26.78
N ALA A 416 0.89 2.46 -26.98
CA ALA A 416 -0.38 3.08 -27.36
C ALA A 416 -1.20 3.63 -26.17
N MET A 417 -0.86 3.25 -24.94
CA MET A 417 -1.58 3.68 -23.73
C MET A 417 -1.19 5.08 -23.29
N SER A 418 -2.17 5.83 -22.80
CA SER A 418 -1.93 7.07 -22.04
C SER A 418 -1.21 6.79 -20.71
N ILE A 419 -0.61 7.83 -20.13
CA ILE A 419 -0.04 7.73 -18.78
C ILE A 419 -1.12 7.38 -17.75
N ASP A 420 -2.35 7.85 -17.89
CA ASP A 420 -3.47 7.52 -17.00
C ASP A 420 -3.75 6.00 -16.98
N GLU A 421 -3.74 5.34 -18.15
CA GLU A 421 -3.91 3.88 -18.25
C GLU A 421 -2.68 3.11 -17.72
N ARG A 422 -1.44 3.52 -18.08
CA ARG A 422 -0.20 2.91 -17.55
C ARG A 422 -0.15 2.97 -16.03
N ALA A 423 -0.63 4.09 -15.45
CA ALA A 423 -0.67 4.28 -14.01
C ALA A 423 -1.61 3.28 -13.31
N THR A 424 -2.66 2.82 -13.97
CA THR A 424 -3.51 1.73 -13.45
C THR A 424 -2.74 0.41 -13.37
N LEU A 425 -1.93 0.08 -14.39
CA LEU A 425 -1.10 -1.14 -14.40
C LEU A 425 -0.04 -1.09 -13.30
N THR A 426 0.76 -0.03 -13.27
CA THR A 426 1.85 0.10 -12.30
C THR A 426 1.34 0.18 -10.85
N ASN A 427 0.18 0.80 -10.64
CA ASN A 427 -0.50 0.83 -9.34
C ASN A 427 -0.87 -0.58 -8.85
N MET A 428 -1.50 -1.39 -9.71
CA MET A 428 -2.01 -2.70 -9.34
C MET A 428 -0.93 -3.78 -9.20
N VAL A 429 0.33 -3.46 -9.42
CA VAL A 429 1.46 -4.32 -9.06
C VAL A 429 1.47 -4.62 -7.55
N ALA A 430 0.96 -3.70 -6.72
CA ALA A 430 0.79 -3.94 -5.28
C ALA A 430 -0.09 -5.16 -4.98
N GLU A 431 -1.17 -5.37 -5.77
CA GLU A 431 -2.05 -6.52 -5.66
C GLU A 431 -1.41 -7.79 -6.21
N MET A 432 -0.50 -7.67 -7.19
CA MET A 432 0.31 -8.77 -7.72
C MET A 432 1.41 -9.20 -6.73
N GLY A 433 1.58 -8.47 -5.64
CA GLY A 433 2.61 -8.73 -4.63
C GLY A 433 4.00 -8.24 -5.03
N GLY A 434 4.11 -7.40 -6.08
CA GLY A 434 5.37 -6.81 -6.54
C GLY A 434 5.88 -5.68 -5.64
N LEU A 435 7.16 -5.38 -5.77
CA LEU A 435 7.82 -4.25 -5.12
C LEU A 435 7.42 -2.94 -5.82
N THR A 436 7.50 -2.91 -7.14
CA THR A 436 7.16 -1.78 -8.00
C THR A 436 6.77 -2.24 -9.40
N GLY A 437 6.09 -1.34 -10.13
CA GLY A 437 5.84 -1.47 -11.56
C GLY A 437 6.43 -0.28 -12.30
N ILE A 438 6.96 -0.49 -13.49
CA ILE A 438 7.60 0.56 -14.28
C ILE A 438 7.28 0.41 -15.76
N CYS A 439 7.06 1.53 -16.44
CA CYS A 439 7.03 1.65 -17.90
C CYS A 439 8.21 2.54 -18.34
N ALA A 440 8.98 2.11 -19.31
CA ALA A 440 10.03 2.98 -19.86
C ALA A 440 9.41 4.27 -20.43
N PRO A 441 10.05 5.45 -20.23
CA PRO A 441 9.55 6.70 -20.78
C PRO A 441 9.63 6.68 -22.30
N ASP A 442 8.61 7.27 -22.94
CA ASP A 442 8.48 7.35 -24.40
C ASP A 442 7.84 8.68 -24.85
N ALA A 443 7.41 8.75 -26.10
CA ALA A 443 6.78 9.95 -26.65
C ALA A 443 5.50 10.36 -25.88
N GLU A 444 4.73 9.39 -25.36
CA GLU A 444 3.56 9.67 -24.52
C GLU A 444 3.95 10.29 -23.18
N THR A 445 5.03 9.82 -22.56
CA THR A 445 5.59 10.43 -21.34
C THR A 445 5.97 11.90 -21.57
N VAL A 446 6.66 12.18 -22.68
CA VAL A 446 7.04 13.57 -23.06
C VAL A 446 5.79 14.42 -23.29
N ARG A 447 4.81 13.90 -24.05
CA ARG A 447 3.53 14.56 -24.28
C ARG A 447 2.81 14.91 -22.97
N PHE A 448 2.67 13.94 -22.09
CA PHE A 448 2.02 14.11 -20.78
C PHE A 448 2.71 15.21 -19.95
N LEU A 449 4.03 15.15 -19.83
CA LEU A 449 4.81 16.13 -19.07
C LEU A 449 4.66 17.55 -19.66
N HIS A 450 4.69 17.67 -20.99
CA HIS A 450 4.51 18.95 -21.66
C HIS A 450 3.09 19.50 -21.48
N GLU A 451 2.06 18.69 -21.81
CA GLU A 451 0.66 19.17 -21.80
C GLU A 451 0.10 19.38 -20.39
N ARG A 452 0.43 18.48 -19.45
CA ARG A 452 -0.12 18.53 -18.09
C ARG A 452 0.70 19.37 -17.12
N ARG A 453 2.00 19.52 -17.37
CA ARG A 453 2.93 20.14 -16.41
C ARG A 453 3.76 21.27 -17.01
N GLY A 454 3.70 21.50 -18.33
CA GLY A 454 4.52 22.50 -19.02
C GLY A 454 6.02 22.19 -18.95
N ILE A 455 6.40 20.93 -18.81
CA ILE A 455 7.79 20.47 -18.72
C ILE A 455 8.22 19.92 -20.08
N ASP A 456 9.26 20.50 -20.66
CA ASP A 456 9.96 19.95 -21.81
C ASP A 456 10.99 18.92 -21.29
N PHE A 457 10.70 17.65 -21.49
CA PHE A 457 11.53 16.55 -21.01
C PHE A 457 12.23 15.86 -22.17
N GLU A 458 13.53 15.62 -22.05
CA GLU A 458 14.33 14.87 -23.00
C GLU A 458 14.64 13.49 -22.43
N ILE A 459 14.29 12.45 -23.18
CA ILE A 459 14.57 11.07 -22.80
C ILE A 459 16.04 10.78 -23.11
N GLU A 460 16.80 10.38 -22.12
CA GLU A 460 18.17 9.96 -22.27
C GLU A 460 18.25 8.47 -22.65
N ASP A 461 19.26 8.07 -23.43
CA ASP A 461 19.43 6.69 -23.96
C ASP A 461 19.40 5.62 -22.87
N TRP A 462 19.91 5.94 -21.67
CA TRP A 462 19.95 5.00 -20.55
C TRP A 462 18.56 4.72 -19.91
N MET A 463 17.56 5.51 -20.21
CA MET A 463 16.20 5.40 -19.63
C MET A 463 15.38 4.26 -20.24
N HIS A 464 16.03 3.25 -20.76
CA HIS A 464 15.42 2.02 -21.28
C HIS A 464 16.23 0.83 -20.79
N SER A 465 15.61 -0.33 -20.67
CA SER A 465 16.30 -1.59 -20.43
C SER A 465 17.20 -1.95 -21.59
N ASP A 466 18.34 -2.57 -21.30
CA ASP A 466 19.23 -3.08 -22.36
C ASP A 466 18.55 -4.25 -23.08
N PRO A 467 18.79 -4.43 -24.39
CA PRO A 467 18.16 -5.50 -25.17
C PRO A 467 18.41 -6.90 -24.61
N ASP A 468 19.55 -7.09 -23.96
CA ASP A 468 19.99 -8.37 -23.40
C ASP A 468 19.88 -8.37 -21.85
N ALA A 469 19.03 -7.51 -21.27
CA ALA A 469 18.78 -7.49 -19.82
C ALA A 469 18.12 -8.80 -19.37
N ASP A 470 18.55 -9.30 -18.21
CA ASP A 470 18.02 -10.53 -17.64
C ASP A 470 16.71 -10.25 -16.86
N TYR A 471 15.71 -11.11 -17.08
CA TYR A 471 14.46 -11.10 -16.33
C TYR A 471 14.21 -12.48 -15.68
N LEU A 472 13.73 -12.47 -14.44
CA LEU A 472 13.35 -13.70 -13.73
C LEU A 472 12.26 -14.46 -14.50
N HIS A 473 11.29 -13.72 -15.05
CA HIS A 473 10.21 -14.24 -15.88
C HIS A 473 9.87 -13.25 -16.99
N GLU A 474 9.44 -13.79 -18.13
CA GLU A 474 8.82 -13.04 -19.21
C GLU A 474 7.37 -13.49 -19.39
N ILE A 475 6.42 -12.57 -19.32
CA ILE A 475 5.00 -12.80 -19.52
C ILE A 475 4.60 -12.16 -20.84
N MET A 476 4.33 -12.98 -21.86
CA MET A 476 3.75 -12.54 -23.12
C MET A 476 2.23 -12.59 -22.99
N PHE A 477 1.56 -11.43 -23.06
CA PHE A 477 0.12 -11.32 -22.88
C PHE A 477 -0.54 -10.73 -24.12
N ASP A 478 -1.39 -11.52 -24.81
CA ASP A 478 -2.15 -11.06 -25.96
C ASP A 478 -3.42 -10.34 -25.54
N CYS A 479 -3.44 -9.03 -25.72
CA CYS A 479 -4.57 -8.18 -25.38
C CYS A 479 -5.70 -8.20 -26.43
N ALA A 480 -5.45 -8.71 -27.64
CA ALA A 480 -6.42 -8.63 -28.73
C ALA A 480 -7.69 -9.47 -28.50
N THR A 481 -7.61 -10.47 -27.62
CA THR A 481 -8.73 -11.36 -27.27
C THR A 481 -9.37 -11.03 -25.93
N LEU A 482 -8.88 -9.99 -25.25
CA LEU A 482 -9.35 -9.62 -23.92
C LEU A 482 -10.74 -8.96 -24.01
N GLY A 483 -11.66 -9.41 -23.17
CA GLY A 483 -12.94 -8.76 -22.90
C GLY A 483 -12.97 -8.07 -21.55
N PRO A 484 -14.10 -7.44 -21.17
CA PRO A 484 -14.28 -6.89 -19.84
C PRO A 484 -14.08 -7.96 -18.77
N MET A 485 -13.28 -7.62 -17.75
CA MET A 485 -12.92 -8.50 -16.64
C MET A 485 -13.56 -8.07 -15.33
N LEU A 486 -13.81 -9.04 -14.49
CA LEU A 486 -14.26 -8.85 -13.10
C LEU A 486 -13.28 -9.53 -12.15
N ALA A 487 -13.23 -9.07 -10.90
CA ALA A 487 -12.73 -9.90 -9.80
C ALA A 487 -13.87 -10.18 -8.81
N ARG A 488 -14.12 -11.47 -8.56
CA ARG A 488 -15.12 -11.91 -7.56
C ARG A 488 -14.71 -11.46 -6.15
N PRO A 489 -15.68 -11.26 -5.23
CA PRO A 489 -15.38 -10.85 -3.86
C PRO A 489 -14.33 -11.72 -3.17
N GLY A 490 -13.57 -11.09 -2.29
CA GLY A 490 -12.62 -11.73 -1.39
C GLY A 490 -11.15 -11.59 -1.79
N ASP A 491 -10.83 -11.48 -3.08
CA ASP A 491 -9.46 -11.30 -3.56
C ASP A 491 -9.43 -10.68 -4.97
N PRO A 492 -8.58 -9.67 -5.26
CA PRO A 492 -8.42 -9.12 -6.61
C PRO A 492 -7.98 -10.16 -7.66
N GLY A 493 -7.28 -11.23 -7.23
CA GLY A 493 -6.86 -12.34 -8.08
C GLY A 493 -8.00 -13.32 -8.45
N ASN A 494 -9.22 -13.14 -7.90
CA ASN A 494 -10.39 -13.94 -8.29
C ASN A 494 -10.98 -13.48 -9.64
N GLY A 495 -10.09 -13.23 -10.61
CA GLY A 495 -10.45 -12.75 -11.95
C GLY A 495 -11.33 -13.74 -12.72
N VAL A 496 -12.32 -13.19 -13.43
CA VAL A 496 -13.22 -13.92 -14.33
C VAL A 496 -13.61 -13.00 -15.48
N ALA A 497 -13.63 -13.53 -16.72
CA ALA A 497 -14.17 -12.76 -17.83
C ALA A 497 -15.67 -12.52 -17.62
N LEU A 498 -16.14 -11.31 -17.86
CA LEU A 498 -17.57 -10.99 -17.70
C LEU A 498 -18.45 -11.90 -18.57
N ALA A 499 -17.98 -12.25 -19.77
CA ALA A 499 -18.67 -13.17 -20.68
C ALA A 499 -18.87 -14.59 -20.11
N ASP A 500 -18.04 -14.99 -19.13
CA ASP A 500 -18.12 -16.30 -18.46
C ASP A 500 -18.98 -16.27 -17.19
N LEU A 501 -19.54 -15.09 -16.85
CA LEU A 501 -20.44 -14.96 -15.70
C LEU A 501 -21.82 -15.52 -16.06
N ASN A 502 -22.13 -16.71 -15.51
CA ASN A 502 -23.39 -17.42 -15.81
C ASN A 502 -24.55 -17.10 -14.84
N GLU A 503 -24.37 -16.12 -13.96
CA GLU A 503 -25.33 -15.72 -12.94
C GLU A 503 -25.65 -14.23 -13.05
N GLN A 504 -26.90 -13.87 -12.83
CA GLN A 504 -27.33 -12.48 -12.76
C GLN A 504 -27.09 -11.97 -11.33
N ILE A 505 -26.30 -10.92 -11.18
CA ILE A 505 -25.92 -10.36 -9.90
C ILE A 505 -26.46 -8.94 -9.81
N ALA A 506 -27.44 -8.74 -8.94
CA ALA A 506 -27.98 -7.41 -8.64
C ALA A 506 -26.93 -6.55 -7.93
N VAL A 507 -26.95 -5.25 -8.18
CA VAL A 507 -26.01 -4.27 -7.64
C VAL A 507 -26.76 -3.28 -6.75
N ASP A 508 -26.26 -3.05 -5.53
CA ASP A 508 -26.77 -2.02 -4.61
C ASP A 508 -25.92 -0.74 -4.69
N ILE A 509 -24.61 -0.89 -4.85
CA ILE A 509 -23.65 0.20 -4.85
C ILE A 509 -22.73 0.07 -6.07
N ALA A 510 -22.57 1.16 -6.79
CA ALA A 510 -21.55 1.29 -7.83
C ALA A 510 -20.57 2.40 -7.44
N TYR A 511 -19.27 2.13 -7.54
CA TYR A 511 -18.25 3.10 -7.13
C TYR A 511 -17.14 3.21 -8.15
N GLY A 512 -17.06 4.38 -8.80
CA GLY A 512 -15.97 4.78 -9.69
C GLY A 512 -15.04 5.76 -8.99
N GLY A 513 -13.74 5.64 -9.22
CA GLY A 513 -12.76 6.52 -8.61
C GLY A 513 -11.57 5.77 -8.00
N SER A 514 -11.01 6.31 -6.95
CA SER A 514 -9.72 5.95 -6.36
C SER A 514 -8.51 6.26 -7.24
N CYS A 515 -7.29 5.89 -6.82
CA CYS A 515 -6.07 6.10 -7.60
C CYS A 515 -6.05 5.32 -8.93
N THR A 516 -6.74 4.18 -9.03
CA THR A 516 -6.78 3.36 -10.25
C THR A 516 -7.84 3.80 -11.26
N ALA A 517 -8.83 4.59 -10.84
CA ALA A 517 -9.98 4.90 -11.69
C ALA A 517 -10.55 6.32 -11.48
N GLY A 518 -9.72 7.23 -10.97
CA GLY A 518 -10.09 8.62 -10.69
C GLY A 518 -9.34 9.65 -11.56
N LYS A 519 -8.76 9.25 -12.69
CA LYS A 519 -7.96 10.08 -13.59
C LYS A 519 -8.83 10.63 -14.75
N ASN A 520 -8.31 11.52 -15.57
CA ASN A 520 -9.07 12.14 -16.66
C ASN A 520 -9.65 11.11 -17.61
N GLU A 521 -8.86 10.14 -18.07
CA GLU A 521 -9.33 9.12 -19.01
C GLU A 521 -10.39 8.20 -18.39
N ASP A 522 -10.29 7.91 -17.09
CA ASP A 522 -11.34 7.16 -16.40
C ASP A 522 -12.67 7.91 -16.45
N PHE A 523 -12.63 9.23 -16.24
CA PHE A 523 -13.82 10.09 -16.32
C PHE A 523 -14.36 10.23 -17.74
N ASP A 524 -13.51 10.22 -18.77
CA ASP A 524 -13.95 10.11 -20.17
C ASP A 524 -14.75 8.82 -20.39
N ARG A 525 -14.27 7.67 -19.83
CA ARG A 525 -14.96 6.38 -19.92
C ARG A 525 -16.29 6.36 -19.15
N TYR A 526 -16.33 6.91 -17.94
CA TYR A 526 -17.60 7.07 -17.19
C TYR A 526 -18.59 7.94 -17.97
N HIS A 527 -18.11 9.05 -18.52
CA HIS A 527 -18.96 9.96 -19.28
C HIS A 527 -19.51 9.34 -20.56
N GLU A 528 -18.70 8.57 -21.31
CA GLU A 528 -19.13 7.87 -22.51
C GLU A 528 -20.38 7.01 -22.22
N VAL A 529 -20.33 6.18 -21.18
CA VAL A 529 -21.46 5.31 -20.80
C VAL A 529 -22.65 6.12 -20.29
N ALA A 530 -22.41 7.08 -19.41
CA ALA A 530 -23.47 7.92 -18.83
C ALA A 530 -24.19 8.76 -19.89
N LYS A 531 -23.44 9.37 -20.81
CA LYS A 531 -23.98 10.16 -21.92
C LYS A 531 -24.83 9.31 -22.87
N TRP A 532 -24.28 8.15 -23.26
CA TRP A 532 -25.03 7.21 -24.09
C TRP A 532 -26.34 6.80 -23.44
N ALA A 533 -26.33 6.51 -22.15
CA ALA A 533 -27.54 6.12 -21.41
C ALA A 533 -28.60 7.24 -21.40
N LEU A 534 -28.18 8.47 -21.11
CA LEU A 534 -29.10 9.64 -21.12
C LEU A 534 -29.70 9.88 -22.51
N ASP A 535 -28.92 9.71 -23.59
CA ASP A 535 -29.37 9.86 -24.98
C ASP A 535 -30.41 8.78 -25.36
N HIS A 536 -30.44 7.66 -24.62
CA HIS A 536 -31.42 6.59 -24.79
C HIS A 536 -32.52 6.60 -23.71
N GLY A 537 -32.61 7.66 -22.91
CA GLY A 537 -33.63 7.83 -21.88
C GLY A 537 -33.45 6.97 -20.63
N LEU A 538 -32.25 6.40 -20.46
CA LEU A 538 -31.91 5.57 -19.30
C LEU A 538 -31.29 6.41 -18.18
N ARG A 539 -31.40 5.90 -16.96
CA ARG A 539 -30.80 6.45 -15.74
C ARG A 539 -30.26 5.30 -14.88
N ILE A 540 -29.57 5.64 -13.80
CA ILE A 540 -29.21 4.67 -12.76
C ILE A 540 -30.47 3.98 -12.26
N ALA A 541 -30.41 2.67 -12.06
CA ALA A 541 -31.51 1.88 -11.52
C ALA A 541 -31.93 2.40 -10.12
N ASP A 542 -33.24 2.38 -9.83
CA ASP A 542 -33.81 3.05 -8.64
C ASP A 542 -33.19 2.58 -7.31
N ASP A 543 -32.78 1.33 -7.23
CA ASP A 543 -32.20 0.72 -6.03
C ASP A 543 -30.66 0.79 -5.97
N VAL A 544 -30.01 1.47 -6.93
CA VAL A 544 -28.56 1.56 -7.03
C VAL A 544 -28.06 2.96 -6.69
N GLN A 545 -27.02 3.04 -5.87
CA GLN A 545 -26.29 4.28 -5.64
C GLN A 545 -24.98 4.27 -6.43
N LEU A 546 -24.77 5.27 -7.30
CA LEU A 546 -23.51 5.47 -8.02
C LEU A 546 -22.73 6.63 -7.41
N TYR A 547 -21.51 6.35 -6.96
CA TYR A 547 -20.54 7.34 -6.52
C TYR A 547 -19.41 7.45 -7.54
N LEU A 548 -19.04 8.69 -7.92
CA LEU A 548 -17.91 8.98 -8.78
C LEU A 548 -16.95 9.94 -8.06
N GLN A 549 -15.75 9.47 -7.75
CA GLN A 549 -14.77 10.20 -6.96
C GLN A 549 -13.54 10.59 -7.78
N CYS A 550 -13.29 11.90 -7.89
CA CYS A 550 -12.11 12.42 -8.58
C CYS A 550 -10.82 12.06 -7.84
N GLY A 551 -9.74 11.82 -8.57
CA GLY A 551 -8.42 11.56 -7.98
C GLY A 551 -7.72 12.83 -7.51
N THR A 552 -7.93 13.96 -8.21
CA THR A 552 -7.35 15.27 -7.89
C THR A 552 -8.34 16.40 -8.20
N ILE A 553 -8.06 17.59 -7.68
CA ILE A 553 -8.82 18.80 -8.06
C ILE A 553 -8.70 19.05 -9.57
N ALA A 554 -7.54 18.79 -10.17
CA ALA A 554 -7.34 18.98 -11.61
C ALA A 554 -8.28 18.09 -12.44
N VAL A 555 -8.52 16.85 -12.01
CA VAL A 555 -9.52 15.96 -12.62
C VAL A 555 -10.93 16.49 -12.45
N ARG A 556 -11.27 17.02 -11.28
CA ARG A 556 -12.57 17.67 -11.04
C ARG A 556 -12.77 18.85 -12.00
N ASP A 557 -11.78 19.71 -12.10
CA ASP A 557 -11.83 20.89 -12.97
C ASP A 557 -11.92 20.48 -14.45
N TYR A 558 -11.19 19.44 -14.87
CA TYR A 558 -11.32 18.83 -16.19
C TYR A 558 -12.77 18.38 -16.47
N CYS A 559 -13.42 17.73 -15.52
CA CYS A 559 -14.83 17.31 -15.66
C CYS A 559 -15.79 18.51 -15.76
N ILE A 560 -15.50 19.61 -15.05
CA ILE A 560 -16.29 20.84 -15.11
C ILE A 560 -16.13 21.49 -16.49
N GLU A 561 -14.90 21.67 -16.97
CA GLU A 561 -14.60 22.29 -18.26
C GLU A 561 -15.23 21.54 -19.44
N ARG A 562 -15.31 20.21 -19.36
CA ARG A 562 -15.90 19.36 -20.41
C ARG A 562 -17.43 19.19 -20.27
N GLY A 563 -18.06 19.76 -19.23
CA GLY A 563 -19.50 19.61 -19.00
C GLY A 563 -19.91 18.21 -18.50
N TYR A 564 -18.95 17.39 -18.01
CA TYR A 564 -19.23 16.02 -17.54
C TYR A 564 -20.05 16.03 -16.25
N MET A 565 -19.88 17.05 -15.41
CA MET A 565 -20.61 17.17 -14.14
C MET A 565 -22.13 17.25 -14.33
N GLU A 566 -22.61 17.90 -15.40
CA GLU A 566 -24.03 17.95 -15.74
C GLU A 566 -24.55 16.57 -16.13
N THR A 567 -23.79 15.84 -16.94
CA THR A 567 -24.13 14.45 -17.35
C THR A 567 -24.22 13.53 -16.15
N PHE A 568 -23.24 13.56 -15.25
CA PHE A 568 -23.24 12.70 -14.07
C PHE A 568 -24.38 13.02 -13.10
N ARG A 569 -24.68 14.30 -12.87
CA ARG A 569 -25.84 14.69 -12.07
C ARG A 569 -27.17 14.28 -12.74
N ALA A 570 -27.26 14.45 -14.06
CA ALA A 570 -28.47 14.11 -14.81
C ALA A 570 -28.77 12.62 -14.79
N ILE A 571 -27.75 11.75 -14.79
CA ILE A 571 -27.96 10.31 -14.68
C ILE A 571 -28.27 9.87 -13.25
N GLY A 572 -27.97 10.69 -12.23
CA GLY A 572 -28.22 10.42 -10.81
C GLY A 572 -26.98 10.02 -10.01
N ALA A 573 -25.76 10.23 -10.56
CA ALA A 573 -24.52 9.95 -9.82
C ALA A 573 -24.22 11.01 -8.76
N GLU A 574 -23.70 10.59 -7.61
CA GLU A 574 -23.13 11.46 -6.60
C GLU A 574 -21.64 11.68 -6.89
N MET A 575 -21.28 12.97 -7.10
CA MET A 575 -19.88 13.36 -7.33
C MET A 575 -19.18 13.65 -6.02
N LEU A 576 -18.02 13.01 -5.81
CA LEU A 576 -17.19 13.17 -4.62
C LEU A 576 -15.89 13.89 -4.96
N GLY A 577 -15.43 14.76 -4.07
CA GLY A 577 -14.10 15.36 -4.13
C GLY A 577 -12.98 14.32 -3.93
N PRO A 578 -11.72 14.70 -4.21
CA PRO A 578 -10.61 13.75 -4.11
C PRO A 578 -10.43 13.17 -2.71
N SER A 579 -10.30 11.85 -2.62
CA SER A 579 -9.96 11.11 -1.41
C SER A 579 -9.75 9.62 -1.75
N CYS A 580 -9.14 8.86 -0.87
CA CYS A 580 -9.14 7.40 -0.95
C CYS A 580 -10.53 6.79 -0.71
N GLY A 581 -11.39 7.47 0.04
CA GLY A 581 -12.82 7.18 0.19
C GLY A 581 -13.15 5.73 0.54
N ALA A 582 -14.07 5.13 -0.21
CA ALA A 582 -14.50 3.75 0.00
C ALA A 582 -13.37 2.71 -0.15
N CYS A 583 -12.34 2.99 -0.94
CA CYS A 583 -11.17 2.10 -1.09
C CYS A 583 -10.46 1.82 0.24
N ALA A 584 -10.46 2.79 1.16
CA ALA A 584 -9.84 2.69 2.49
C ALA A 584 -10.85 2.58 3.63
N GLN A 585 -12.11 2.28 3.37
CA GLN A 585 -13.23 2.33 4.32
C GLN A 585 -13.49 3.74 4.92
N CYS A 586 -12.99 4.77 4.31
CA CYS A 586 -12.98 6.12 4.87
C CYS A 586 -13.95 7.08 4.20
N GLY A 587 -15.04 6.59 3.58
CA GLY A 587 -15.99 7.47 2.90
C GLY A 587 -17.28 6.81 2.44
N PRO A 588 -18.12 7.54 1.69
CA PRO A 588 -19.32 7.01 1.03
C PRO A 588 -18.98 5.87 0.07
N GLY A 589 -19.94 4.99 -0.22
CA GLY A 589 -19.75 3.83 -1.09
C GLY A 589 -19.27 2.56 -0.37
N VAL A 590 -19.05 2.65 0.94
CA VAL A 590 -18.82 1.48 1.82
C VAL A 590 -20.16 0.83 2.13
N SER A 591 -20.25 -0.51 1.97
CA SER A 591 -21.46 -1.26 2.33
C SER A 591 -21.70 -1.26 3.83
N GLU A 592 -22.97 -1.29 4.23
CA GLU A 592 -23.40 -1.31 5.64
C GLU A 592 -23.96 -2.67 6.07
N ARG A 593 -24.36 -3.51 5.11
CA ARG A 593 -24.96 -4.83 5.32
C ARG A 593 -24.22 -5.89 4.50
N ALA A 594 -24.20 -7.12 5.02
CA ALA A 594 -23.51 -8.25 4.41
C ALA A 594 -24.12 -8.70 3.06
N GLU A 595 -25.40 -8.43 2.86
CA GLU A 595 -26.15 -8.78 1.65
C GLU A 595 -25.90 -7.82 0.50
N GLN A 596 -25.39 -6.61 0.77
CA GLN A 596 -25.15 -5.62 -0.26
C GLN A 596 -24.04 -6.06 -1.23
N VAL A 597 -24.28 -5.82 -2.51
CA VAL A 597 -23.33 -6.03 -3.58
C VAL A 597 -22.84 -4.69 -4.10
N THR A 598 -21.52 -4.52 -4.05
CA THR A 598 -20.83 -3.35 -4.60
C THR A 598 -20.06 -3.75 -5.86
N ILE A 599 -20.26 -3.05 -6.98
CA ILE A 599 -19.35 -3.10 -8.12
C ILE A 599 -18.46 -1.86 -8.10
N SER A 600 -17.15 -2.06 -8.23
CA SER A 600 -16.22 -0.96 -8.00
C SER A 600 -14.97 -1.01 -8.89
N ALA A 601 -14.48 0.18 -9.26
CA ALA A 601 -13.22 0.35 -9.98
C ALA A 601 -12.00 0.53 -9.04
N ILE A 602 -12.16 0.36 -7.72
CA ILE A 602 -11.05 0.36 -6.74
C ILE A 602 -10.11 -0.83 -6.97
N ASN A 603 -8.97 -0.85 -6.30
CA ASN A 603 -7.93 -1.86 -6.49
C ASN A 603 -8.09 -3.13 -5.63
N ARG A 604 -8.78 -3.07 -4.49
CA ARG A 604 -8.85 -4.17 -3.49
C ARG A 604 -10.27 -4.47 -3.09
N ASN A 605 -10.58 -5.77 -3.02
CA ASN A 605 -11.88 -6.27 -2.58
C ASN A 605 -11.77 -7.40 -1.56
N PHE A 606 -10.70 -7.41 -0.75
CA PHE A 606 -10.59 -8.34 0.37
C PHE A 606 -11.79 -8.24 1.31
N ALA A 607 -12.15 -9.34 1.94
CA ALA A 607 -13.27 -9.40 2.86
C ALA A 607 -13.20 -8.28 3.91
N GLY A 608 -14.26 -7.50 4.05
CA GLY A 608 -14.37 -6.36 4.95
C GLY A 608 -13.75 -5.05 4.45
N ARG A 609 -13.00 -5.02 3.33
CA ARG A 609 -12.32 -3.83 2.81
C ARG A 609 -13.31 -2.71 2.39
N GLY A 610 -14.40 -3.06 1.73
CA GLY A 610 -15.47 -2.13 1.34
C GLY A 610 -16.72 -2.24 2.23
N GLY A 611 -16.56 -2.58 3.51
CA GLY A 611 -17.64 -2.87 4.43
C GLY A 611 -17.97 -4.37 4.52
N PRO A 612 -19.07 -4.76 5.18
CA PRO A 612 -19.45 -6.16 5.37
C PRO A 612 -20.00 -6.85 4.12
N GLY A 613 -20.36 -6.10 3.07
CA GLY A 613 -20.95 -6.61 1.84
C GLY A 613 -19.91 -7.22 0.88
N GLN A 614 -20.42 -7.61 -0.28
CA GLN A 614 -19.63 -8.25 -1.34
C GLN A 614 -19.14 -7.21 -2.35
N VAL A 615 -17.82 -7.06 -2.49
CA VAL A 615 -17.23 -6.11 -3.45
C VAL A 615 -16.69 -6.86 -4.66
N TRP A 616 -17.20 -6.53 -5.84
CA TRP A 616 -16.72 -6.94 -7.14
C TRP A 616 -15.84 -5.85 -7.75
N LEU A 617 -14.70 -6.21 -8.33
CA LEU A 617 -13.89 -5.25 -9.08
C LEU A 617 -14.22 -5.31 -10.57
N ALA A 618 -14.23 -4.14 -11.20
CA ALA A 618 -14.48 -3.99 -12.63
C ALA A 618 -13.79 -2.73 -13.18
N SER A 619 -13.74 -2.62 -14.50
CA SER A 619 -13.28 -1.41 -15.20
C SER A 619 -14.32 -0.28 -15.15
N PRO A 620 -13.90 0.99 -15.33
CA PRO A 620 -14.77 2.16 -15.31
C PRO A 620 -16.06 2.02 -16.16
N PRO A 621 -16.01 1.59 -17.44
CA PRO A 621 -17.23 1.42 -18.25
C PRO A 621 -18.20 0.41 -17.64
N THR A 622 -17.69 -0.70 -17.13
CA THR A 622 -18.48 -1.79 -16.54
C THR A 622 -19.20 -1.33 -15.26
N VAL A 623 -18.54 -0.50 -14.44
CA VAL A 623 -19.14 0.05 -13.20
C VAL A 623 -20.37 0.90 -13.52
N VAL A 624 -20.28 1.84 -14.46
CA VAL A 624 -21.41 2.72 -14.81
C VAL A 624 -22.49 1.95 -15.56
N ALA A 625 -22.12 1.05 -16.49
CA ALA A 625 -23.10 0.19 -17.18
C ALA A 625 -23.92 -0.64 -16.18
N SER A 626 -23.25 -1.22 -15.18
CA SER A 626 -23.91 -2.02 -14.13
C SER A 626 -24.82 -1.17 -13.24
N ALA A 627 -24.42 0.07 -12.92
CA ALA A 627 -25.27 0.99 -12.15
C ALA A 627 -26.58 1.34 -12.89
N ILE A 628 -26.51 1.48 -14.22
CA ILE A 628 -27.67 1.77 -15.04
C ILE A 628 -28.56 0.54 -15.19
N ALA A 629 -27.96 -0.64 -15.37
CA ALA A 629 -28.69 -1.89 -15.54
C ALA A 629 -29.30 -2.43 -14.22
N GLY A 630 -28.78 -2.02 -13.05
CA GLY A 630 -29.12 -2.59 -11.75
C GLY A 630 -28.50 -3.97 -11.49
N GLU A 631 -27.65 -4.44 -12.38
CA GLU A 631 -26.97 -5.73 -12.31
C GLU A 631 -25.60 -5.67 -13.03
N ILE A 632 -24.71 -6.61 -12.72
CA ILE A 632 -23.38 -6.63 -13.34
C ILE A 632 -23.49 -6.95 -14.84
N VAL A 633 -23.13 -5.97 -15.69
CA VAL A 633 -23.13 -6.08 -17.15
C VAL A 633 -21.99 -5.26 -17.77
N SER A 634 -21.57 -5.63 -18.98
CA SER A 634 -20.70 -4.77 -19.80
C SER A 634 -21.48 -3.61 -20.41
N PHE A 635 -20.75 -2.63 -20.95
CA PHE A 635 -21.38 -1.55 -21.70
C PHE A 635 -22.11 -2.05 -22.96
N ASP A 636 -21.54 -3.05 -23.64
CA ASP A 636 -22.17 -3.63 -24.83
C ASP A 636 -23.42 -4.44 -24.49
N ASP A 637 -23.43 -5.16 -23.36
CA ASP A 637 -24.63 -5.84 -22.86
C ASP A 637 -25.74 -4.84 -22.53
N LEU A 638 -25.39 -3.70 -21.90
CA LEU A 638 -26.33 -2.62 -21.62
C LEU A 638 -26.96 -2.10 -22.93
N LYS A 639 -26.13 -1.86 -23.97
CA LYS A 639 -26.63 -1.44 -25.31
C LYS A 639 -27.58 -2.46 -25.92
N MET A 640 -27.26 -3.75 -25.85
CA MET A 640 -28.13 -4.83 -26.35
C MET A 640 -29.46 -4.89 -25.60
N LYS A 641 -29.46 -4.76 -24.27
CA LYS A 641 -30.69 -4.75 -23.47
C LYS A 641 -31.60 -3.57 -23.81
N ALA A 642 -31.03 -2.38 -23.98
CA ALA A 642 -31.80 -1.18 -24.32
C ALA A 642 -32.46 -1.25 -25.72
N THR A 643 -31.90 -2.02 -26.67
CA THR A 643 -32.49 -2.19 -28.00
C THR A 643 -33.58 -3.25 -28.04
N THR A 644 -33.73 -4.08 -27.00
CA THR A 644 -34.73 -5.16 -26.92
C THR A 644 -35.96 -4.81 -26.07
N THR A 645 -35.90 -3.68 -25.37
CA THR A 645 -37.01 -3.09 -24.60
C THR A 645 -37.67 -1.95 -25.39
#